data_63bf9bf509d6e2d2e4c43e4fd2942124
#
_entry.id   63bf9bf509d6e2d2e4c43e4fd2942124
#
_cell.length_a   1.000
_cell.length_b   1.000
_cell.length_c   1.000
_cell.angle_alpha   90.00
_cell.angle_beta   90.00
_cell.angle_gamma   90.00
#
_symmetry.space_group_name_H-M   'P 1'
#
loop_
_entity.id
_entity.type
_entity.pdbx_description
1 polymer ?
#
loop_
_entity_poly.entity_id
_entity_poly.type
_entity_poly.pdbx_seq_one_letter_code
_entity_poly.pdbx_strand_id
1 'polypeptide(L)'
;MSQQYSELFCQSNYSFLEGASHAEELVLQADFLRYKALAVTDECSVAGIVKVHSAIKQHKLSLKQIVGSMFWLNEECQVILICPNRQAYAELCRIITNARRRSSKGHYQLSEWDIMSAKHCFILWLPQQKNEDAHWGQWLSQHHSGRLWIGLQRHLKQTDQQYTDYCVELSQHHQLPITACGGVLMHNANRLPLQHSLTAIKYQKPITEVGSHLLANAERCLRSINKLSRIFKAEWLEESNRISELCEFELNSLRYEYPSELIPQGETPMSYLRMLVERGKQARFPQGVPSNIQQIIDKELGLIDDLDYPFFFLTIHDIVMFAKSQGILYQGRGSAANSVVCYCLEITSVDPRQISVLFERFISKERDEPPDIDVDFEHERREEVIQYIYQKYGRERAALAATVISYRFKSAVRDVGKALGLQETQLDYFIKNTNRRDKSLGWQAQLTQLGLQPDSLKGQQFIHLVNEIIGFPRHLSQHVGGFVISSGPLYELVPVENAAMHERTIIQWDKDDLETLGLLKVDVLALGMLSAIRKCFDLIKRIHGRSLTIAEITRLKDDPQVYGMIQRADTVGIFQIESRAQMSMLPRLKPRTYYDLVIQIAIVRPGPIQGDMVHPFLKRRDGIEPISYPSNDVES
;
A
#
# COMPACT_ATOMS: atom_id res chain seq x y z
N MET A 1 -13.05 41.39 -0.01
CA MET A 1 -13.09 39.92 -0.14
C MET A 1 -11.85 39.37 0.54
N SER A 2 -11.95 38.35 1.38
CA SER A 2 -10.78 37.71 1.98
C SER A 2 -9.97 37.06 0.84
N GLN A 3 -8.69 37.38 0.76
CA GLN A 3 -7.80 36.82 -0.24
C GLN A 3 -7.72 35.30 -0.01
N GLN A 4 -7.91 34.52 -1.06
CA GLN A 4 -7.84 33.04 -1.04
C GLN A 4 -6.59 32.58 -1.77
N TYR A 5 -6.13 31.36 -1.50
CA TYR A 5 -4.97 30.78 -2.15
C TYR A 5 -5.14 29.26 -2.33
N SER A 6 -4.66 28.75 -3.43
CA SER A 6 -4.54 27.32 -3.72
C SER A 6 -3.07 26.98 -3.97
N GLU A 7 -2.51 26.06 -3.19
CA GLU A 7 -1.14 25.60 -3.43
C GLU A 7 -1.10 24.57 -4.55
N LEU A 8 -0.32 24.87 -5.59
CA LEU A 8 -0.25 24.04 -6.79
C LEU A 8 1.05 23.23 -6.92
N PHE A 9 2.02 23.46 -6.04
CA PHE A 9 3.28 22.72 -6.01
C PHE A 9 3.70 22.36 -4.59
N CYS A 10 3.31 21.18 -4.15
CA CYS A 10 3.64 20.65 -2.84
C CYS A 10 4.08 19.18 -2.96
N GLN A 11 5.21 18.85 -2.37
CA GLN A 11 5.74 17.49 -2.33
C GLN A 11 5.59 16.91 -0.92
N SER A 12 5.03 15.71 -0.83
CA SER A 12 4.95 14.93 0.40
C SER A 12 6.23 14.11 0.63
N ASN A 13 6.27 13.36 1.72
CA ASN A 13 7.34 12.40 1.98
C ASN A 13 7.35 11.20 1.00
N TYR A 14 6.38 11.10 0.09
CA TYR A 14 6.40 10.18 -1.05
C TYR A 14 7.25 10.69 -2.23
N SER A 15 7.72 11.94 -2.18
CA SER A 15 8.93 12.38 -2.91
C SER A 15 10.16 12.00 -2.07
N PHE A 16 10.52 10.74 -2.08
CA PHE A 16 11.49 10.12 -1.17
C PHE A 16 12.76 10.96 -0.99
N LEU A 17 13.10 11.26 0.27
CA LEU A 17 14.25 12.06 0.68
C LEU A 17 14.21 13.54 0.22
N GLU A 18 13.03 14.05 -0.20
CA GLU A 18 12.78 15.46 -0.53
C GLU A 18 11.75 16.08 0.41
N GLY A 19 10.50 15.61 0.34
CA GLY A 19 9.43 16.10 1.19
C GLY A 19 9.61 15.67 2.65
N ALA A 20 9.52 16.64 3.57
CA ALA A 20 9.75 16.43 5.01
C ALA A 20 8.45 16.45 5.82
N SER A 21 7.32 16.08 5.22
CA SER A 21 6.02 16.00 5.90
C SER A 21 5.18 14.84 5.38
N HIS A 22 4.44 14.24 6.29
CA HIS A 22 3.38 13.30 5.92
C HIS A 22 2.24 14.03 5.21
N ALA A 23 1.48 13.30 4.37
CA ALA A 23 0.32 13.85 3.68
C ALA A 23 -0.70 14.46 4.65
N GLU A 24 -0.96 13.80 5.77
CA GLU A 24 -1.87 14.29 6.82
C GLU A 24 -1.40 15.62 7.42
N GLU A 25 -0.11 15.77 7.73
CA GLU A 25 0.47 17.01 8.26
C GLU A 25 0.29 18.19 7.27
N LEU A 26 0.49 17.92 5.97
CA LEU A 26 0.29 18.92 4.91
C LEU A 26 -1.17 19.34 4.80
N VAL A 27 -2.09 18.39 4.84
CA VAL A 27 -3.54 18.63 4.72
C VAL A 27 -4.05 19.44 5.93
N LEU A 28 -3.71 19.04 7.15
CA LEU A 28 -4.12 19.74 8.38
C LEU A 28 -3.57 21.16 8.41
N GLN A 29 -2.31 21.36 8.02
CA GLN A 29 -1.72 22.68 7.99
C GLN A 29 -2.32 23.57 6.91
N ALA A 30 -2.62 23.04 5.72
CA ALA A 30 -3.26 23.79 4.65
C ALA A 30 -4.68 24.23 5.04
N ASP A 31 -5.45 23.36 5.69
CA ASP A 31 -6.78 23.68 6.21
C ASP A 31 -6.70 24.74 7.33
N PHE A 32 -5.77 24.58 8.29
CA PHE A 32 -5.52 25.57 9.34
C PHE A 32 -5.20 26.96 8.77
N LEU A 33 -4.41 27.01 7.67
CA LEU A 33 -4.07 28.24 6.97
C LEU A 33 -5.19 28.74 6.05
N ARG A 34 -6.33 28.02 5.97
CA ARG A 34 -7.50 28.33 5.13
C ARG A 34 -7.20 28.38 3.64
N TYR A 35 -6.36 27.47 3.16
CA TYR A 35 -6.16 27.28 1.75
C TYR A 35 -7.44 26.73 1.12
N LYS A 36 -7.72 27.16 -0.12
CA LYS A 36 -8.88 26.65 -0.89
C LYS A 36 -8.63 25.24 -1.41
N ALA A 37 -7.40 24.99 -1.87
CA ALA A 37 -6.98 23.71 -2.40
C ALA A 37 -5.50 23.43 -2.13
N LEU A 38 -5.15 22.14 -2.16
CA LEU A 38 -3.78 21.66 -2.07
C LEU A 38 -3.53 20.63 -3.17
N ALA A 39 -2.55 20.92 -4.05
CA ALA A 39 -2.03 19.97 -5.03
C ALA A 39 -0.79 19.28 -4.44
N VAL A 40 -0.90 17.98 -4.15
CA VAL A 40 0.30 17.17 -3.86
C VAL A 40 0.82 16.64 -5.19
N THR A 41 2.06 17.06 -5.52
CA THR A 41 2.71 16.88 -6.82
C THR A 41 4.08 16.23 -6.63
N ASP A 42 4.08 15.03 -6.06
CA ASP A 42 5.29 14.25 -5.85
C ASP A 42 6.03 13.97 -7.17
N GLU A 43 7.34 13.80 -7.12
CA GLU A 43 8.18 13.65 -8.31
C GLU A 43 7.94 12.30 -9.01
N CYS A 44 7.41 12.37 -10.26
CA CYS A 44 7.07 11.22 -11.09
C CYS A 44 6.32 10.13 -10.30
N SER A 45 5.31 10.55 -9.49
CA SER A 45 4.61 9.67 -8.57
C SER A 45 3.23 10.22 -8.18
N VAL A 46 2.28 9.31 -7.99
CA VAL A 46 1.00 9.55 -7.33
C VAL A 46 0.82 8.64 -6.09
N ALA A 47 1.92 8.14 -5.54
CA ALA A 47 1.87 7.23 -4.39
C ALA A 47 1.28 7.89 -3.12
N GLY A 48 1.45 9.21 -2.96
CA GLY A 48 0.95 9.95 -1.80
C GLY A 48 -0.49 10.41 -1.87
N ILE A 49 -1.14 10.41 -3.04
CA ILE A 49 -2.44 11.08 -3.24
C ILE A 49 -3.60 10.43 -2.46
N VAL A 50 -3.57 9.10 -2.28
CA VAL A 50 -4.61 8.40 -1.51
C VAL A 50 -4.48 8.72 -0.02
N LYS A 51 -3.28 8.90 0.50
CA LYS A 51 -3.05 9.33 1.89
C LYS A 51 -3.61 10.75 2.14
N VAL A 52 -3.47 11.65 1.16
CA VAL A 52 -4.11 13.00 1.18
C VAL A 52 -5.63 12.86 1.21
N HIS A 53 -6.19 12.04 0.33
CA HIS A 53 -7.63 11.78 0.25
C HIS A 53 -8.17 11.23 1.57
N SER A 54 -7.50 10.22 2.14
CA SER A 54 -7.85 9.61 3.41
C SER A 54 -7.84 10.63 4.55
N ALA A 55 -6.81 11.48 4.62
CA ALA A 55 -6.69 12.50 5.66
C ALA A 55 -7.84 13.53 5.57
N ILE A 56 -8.16 14.02 4.38
CA ILE A 56 -9.29 14.95 4.17
C ILE A 56 -10.61 14.32 4.63
N LYS A 57 -10.85 13.06 4.24
CA LYS A 57 -12.08 12.32 4.60
C LYS A 57 -12.15 12.06 6.11
N GLN A 58 -11.06 11.58 6.71
CA GLN A 58 -10.97 11.25 8.14
C GLN A 58 -11.24 12.47 9.03
N HIS A 59 -10.61 13.59 8.69
CA HIS A 59 -10.75 14.86 9.45
C HIS A 59 -11.95 15.71 9.00
N LYS A 60 -12.73 15.24 8.01
CA LYS A 60 -13.92 15.92 7.45
C LYS A 60 -13.62 17.37 7.04
N LEU A 61 -12.51 17.58 6.35
CA LEU A 61 -12.05 18.90 5.94
C LEU A 61 -12.76 19.38 4.67
N SER A 62 -12.87 20.69 4.50
CA SER A 62 -13.39 21.33 3.28
C SER A 62 -12.31 21.62 2.24
N LEU A 63 -11.05 21.30 2.54
CA LEU A 63 -9.91 21.48 1.65
C LEU A 63 -10.06 20.65 0.38
N LYS A 64 -9.98 21.30 -0.78
CA LYS A 64 -10.02 20.59 -2.07
C LYS A 64 -8.67 19.94 -2.37
N GLN A 65 -8.69 18.65 -2.67
CA GLN A 65 -7.51 17.95 -3.19
C GLN A 65 -7.39 18.19 -4.70
N ILE A 66 -6.19 18.52 -5.15
CA ILE A 66 -5.83 18.53 -6.57
C ILE A 66 -4.76 17.45 -6.78
N VAL A 67 -4.90 16.66 -7.83
CA VAL A 67 -3.94 15.61 -8.19
C VAL A 67 -3.00 16.10 -9.27
N GLY A 68 -1.73 15.85 -9.09
CA GLY A 68 -0.69 16.19 -10.06
C GLY A 68 0.62 15.45 -9.77
N SER A 69 1.63 15.71 -10.58
CA SER A 69 3.00 15.20 -10.37
C SER A 69 4.02 16.15 -11.02
N MET A 70 5.16 16.29 -10.39
CA MET A 70 6.27 17.06 -10.87
C MET A 70 7.25 16.18 -11.65
N PHE A 71 7.88 16.76 -12.70
CA PHE A 71 8.83 16.06 -13.55
C PHE A 71 9.98 16.94 -13.96
N TRP A 72 11.12 16.30 -14.21
CA TRP A 72 12.25 16.86 -14.93
C TRP A 72 12.38 16.23 -16.31
N LEU A 73 12.45 17.06 -17.37
CA LEU A 73 12.84 16.64 -18.70
C LEU A 73 14.33 16.93 -18.88
N ASN A 74 15.12 15.88 -19.14
CA ASN A 74 16.56 15.95 -19.41
C ASN A 74 17.36 16.73 -18.34
N GLU A 75 16.86 16.86 -17.10
CA GLU A 75 17.43 17.72 -16.06
C GLU A 75 17.48 19.23 -16.40
N GLU A 76 16.81 19.64 -17.46
CA GLU A 76 16.81 21.00 -17.98
C GLU A 76 15.50 21.73 -17.74
N CYS A 77 14.37 21.06 -17.99
CA CYS A 77 13.05 21.65 -17.90
C CYS A 77 12.23 21.01 -16.79
N GLN A 78 11.76 21.79 -15.83
CA GLN A 78 10.90 21.36 -14.74
C GLN A 78 9.44 21.71 -15.05
N VAL A 79 8.56 20.71 -15.01
CA VAL A 79 7.12 20.88 -15.23
C VAL A 79 6.30 20.16 -14.17
N ILE A 80 5.12 20.69 -13.90
CA ILE A 80 4.11 20.05 -13.06
C ILE A 80 2.90 19.78 -13.95
N LEU A 81 2.46 18.53 -13.98
CA LEU A 81 1.21 18.15 -14.62
C LEU A 81 0.12 18.09 -13.56
N ILE A 82 -0.99 18.79 -13.77
CA ILE A 82 -2.16 18.82 -12.90
C ILE A 82 -3.34 18.23 -13.66
N CYS A 83 -4.17 17.44 -12.96
CA CYS A 83 -5.29 16.72 -13.53
C CYS A 83 -6.61 17.48 -13.32
N PRO A 84 -7.14 18.24 -14.30
CA PRO A 84 -8.45 18.87 -14.18
C PRO A 84 -9.60 17.87 -14.25
N ASN A 85 -9.44 16.73 -14.91
CA ASN A 85 -10.50 15.75 -15.12
C ASN A 85 -9.95 14.32 -15.15
N ARG A 86 -10.84 13.33 -15.29
CA ARG A 86 -10.51 11.91 -15.31
C ARG A 86 -9.57 11.51 -16.46
N GLN A 87 -9.70 12.16 -17.63
CA GLN A 87 -8.84 11.89 -18.79
C GLN A 87 -7.42 12.36 -18.53
N ALA A 88 -7.26 13.57 -17.97
CA ALA A 88 -5.95 14.08 -17.56
C ALA A 88 -5.27 13.18 -16.52
N TYR A 89 -6.04 12.63 -15.59
CA TYR A 89 -5.50 11.68 -14.62
C TYR A 89 -4.98 10.39 -15.27
N ALA A 90 -5.73 9.83 -16.23
CA ALA A 90 -5.28 8.66 -16.99
C ALA A 90 -4.01 8.96 -17.81
N GLU A 91 -3.94 10.16 -18.42
CA GLU A 91 -2.72 10.62 -19.13
C GLU A 91 -1.52 10.72 -18.17
N LEU A 92 -1.71 11.34 -16.99
CA LEU A 92 -0.67 11.46 -15.98
C LEU A 92 -0.15 10.08 -15.55
N CYS A 93 -1.04 9.15 -15.21
CA CYS A 93 -0.66 7.78 -14.82
C CYS A 93 0.09 7.05 -15.92
N ARG A 94 -0.32 7.20 -17.19
CA ARG A 94 0.38 6.63 -18.34
C ARG A 94 1.77 7.23 -18.52
N ILE A 95 1.92 8.55 -18.38
CA ILE A 95 3.22 9.24 -18.47
C ILE A 95 4.17 8.73 -17.39
N ILE A 96 3.71 8.66 -16.13
CA ILE A 96 4.50 8.12 -15.03
C ILE A 96 4.91 6.67 -15.32
N THR A 97 3.96 5.84 -15.79
CA THR A 97 4.22 4.45 -16.13
C THR A 97 5.31 4.33 -17.19
N ASN A 98 5.19 5.07 -18.28
CA ASN A 98 6.17 5.03 -19.37
C ASN A 98 7.56 5.48 -18.88
N ALA A 99 7.62 6.60 -18.16
CA ALA A 99 8.88 7.14 -17.65
C ALA A 99 9.56 6.19 -16.65
N ARG A 100 8.80 5.57 -15.74
CA ARG A 100 9.31 4.62 -14.74
C ARG A 100 9.72 3.28 -15.36
N ARG A 101 8.91 2.73 -16.28
CA ARG A 101 9.19 1.42 -16.89
C ARG A 101 10.36 1.41 -17.87
N ARG A 102 10.71 2.56 -18.41
CA ARG A 102 11.86 2.79 -19.29
C ARG A 102 13.18 2.82 -18.52
N SER A 103 13.13 2.97 -17.20
CA SER A 103 14.27 3.12 -16.30
C SER A 103 14.41 2.00 -15.29
N SER A 104 15.56 1.91 -14.64
CA SER A 104 15.75 1.05 -13.48
C SER A 104 14.88 1.51 -12.31
N LYS A 105 14.60 0.60 -11.37
CA LYS A 105 13.80 0.91 -10.19
C LYS A 105 14.36 2.11 -9.42
N GLY A 106 13.47 3.03 -9.04
CA GLY A 106 13.80 4.26 -8.32
C GLY A 106 14.18 5.44 -9.20
N HIS A 107 14.38 5.21 -10.49
CA HIS A 107 14.66 6.24 -11.50
C HIS A 107 13.51 6.38 -12.49
N TYR A 108 13.53 7.46 -13.25
CA TYR A 108 12.62 7.66 -14.37
C TYR A 108 13.31 8.45 -15.48
N GLN A 109 12.83 8.30 -16.68
CA GLN A 109 13.27 9.06 -17.83
C GLN A 109 12.05 9.55 -18.59
N LEU A 110 11.84 10.85 -18.58
CA LEU A 110 10.75 11.50 -19.28
C LEU A 110 11.24 11.96 -20.67
N SER A 111 10.41 11.75 -21.69
CA SER A 111 10.65 12.21 -23.05
C SER A 111 9.69 13.34 -23.43
N GLU A 112 10.06 14.13 -24.45
CA GLU A 112 9.16 15.12 -25.04
C GLU A 112 7.83 14.50 -25.50
N TRP A 113 7.87 13.29 -26.07
CA TRP A 113 6.69 12.56 -26.51
C TRP A 113 5.71 12.26 -25.36
N ASP A 114 6.23 11.99 -24.16
CA ASP A 114 5.39 11.77 -22.99
C ASP A 114 4.59 13.04 -22.66
N ILE A 115 5.25 14.20 -22.63
CA ILE A 115 4.61 15.50 -22.37
C ILE A 115 3.67 15.89 -23.52
N MET A 116 4.04 15.66 -24.77
CA MET A 116 3.15 15.89 -25.92
C MET A 116 1.86 15.07 -25.83
N SER A 117 1.90 13.90 -25.18
CA SER A 117 0.73 13.05 -24.98
C SER A 117 -0.24 13.59 -23.92
N ALA A 118 0.17 14.55 -23.09
CA ALA A 118 -0.65 15.20 -22.07
C ALA A 118 -1.59 16.25 -22.70
N LYS A 119 -2.66 15.78 -23.33
CA LYS A 119 -3.62 16.65 -24.05
C LYS A 119 -4.66 17.32 -23.15
N HIS A 120 -4.92 16.75 -21.98
CA HIS A 120 -5.93 17.24 -21.05
C HIS A 120 -5.33 17.76 -19.75
N CYS A 121 -4.09 17.40 -19.39
CA CYS A 121 -3.40 17.95 -18.23
C CYS A 121 -3.17 19.44 -18.35
N PHE A 122 -3.26 20.16 -17.24
CA PHE A 122 -2.69 21.50 -17.09
C PHE A 122 -1.21 21.39 -16.79
N ILE A 123 -0.41 22.30 -17.33
CA ILE A 123 1.04 22.27 -17.19
C ILE A 123 1.50 23.58 -16.55
N LEU A 124 2.22 23.46 -15.43
CA LEU A 124 2.96 24.55 -14.84
C LEU A 124 4.43 24.36 -15.20
N TRP A 125 4.97 25.26 -15.98
CA TRP A 125 6.39 25.34 -16.29
C TRP A 125 7.11 26.15 -15.23
N LEU A 126 8.23 25.62 -14.72
CA LEU A 126 9.08 26.25 -13.71
C LEU A 126 10.43 26.60 -14.35
N PRO A 127 10.60 27.81 -14.93
CA PRO A 127 11.84 28.21 -15.58
C PRO A 127 13.05 28.14 -14.63
N GLN A 128 14.22 27.78 -15.15
CA GLN A 128 15.43 27.53 -14.34
C GLN A 128 16.47 28.66 -14.46
N GLN A 129 16.20 29.76 -15.18
CA GLN A 129 17.14 30.81 -15.53
C GLN A 129 18.36 30.29 -16.31
N LYS A 130 18.12 29.33 -17.20
CA LYS A 130 19.13 28.72 -18.07
C LYS A 130 18.85 29.10 -19.54
N ASN A 131 19.85 28.92 -20.38
CA ASN A 131 19.71 29.17 -21.83
C ASN A 131 18.66 28.27 -22.48
N GLU A 132 18.47 27.08 -21.94
CA GLU A 132 17.51 26.08 -22.41
C GLU A 132 16.06 26.52 -22.22
N ASP A 133 15.78 27.45 -21.30
CA ASP A 133 14.42 27.98 -21.06
C ASP A 133 13.83 28.64 -22.32
N ALA A 134 14.63 29.26 -23.17
CA ALA A 134 14.14 29.84 -24.42
C ALA A 134 13.59 28.77 -25.38
N HIS A 135 14.29 27.65 -25.49
CA HIS A 135 13.84 26.49 -26.27
C HIS A 135 12.59 25.87 -25.66
N TRP A 136 12.62 25.57 -24.36
CA TRP A 136 11.50 24.92 -23.68
C TRP A 136 10.25 25.77 -23.63
N GLY A 137 10.38 27.09 -23.40
CA GLY A 137 9.26 28.03 -23.44
C GLY A 137 8.57 28.07 -24.80
N GLN A 138 9.34 28.09 -25.89
CA GLN A 138 8.80 28.02 -27.25
C GLN A 138 8.12 26.67 -27.51
N TRP A 139 8.79 25.57 -27.17
CA TRP A 139 8.28 24.22 -27.40
C TRP A 139 6.98 23.97 -26.64
N LEU A 140 6.93 24.28 -25.33
CA LEU A 140 5.75 24.13 -24.50
C LEU A 140 4.59 24.99 -25.00
N SER A 141 4.83 26.25 -25.39
CA SER A 141 3.80 27.16 -25.90
C SER A 141 3.20 26.68 -27.21
N GLN A 142 3.99 26.07 -28.08
CA GLN A 142 3.51 25.49 -29.34
C GLN A 142 2.61 24.27 -29.15
N HIS A 143 2.92 23.39 -28.18
CA HIS A 143 2.23 22.11 -28.02
C HIS A 143 1.11 22.16 -27.01
N HIS A 144 1.12 23.12 -26.06
CA HIS A 144 0.20 23.15 -24.91
C HIS A 144 -0.52 24.48 -24.72
N SER A 145 -0.73 25.22 -25.79
CA SER A 145 -1.44 26.51 -25.75
C SER A 145 -2.79 26.38 -25.02
N GLY A 146 -3.10 27.35 -24.16
CA GLY A 146 -4.34 27.41 -23.38
C GLY A 146 -4.38 26.51 -22.13
N ARG A 147 -3.34 25.69 -21.90
CA ARG A 147 -3.21 24.78 -20.75
C ARG A 147 -1.84 24.88 -20.08
N LEU A 148 -1.11 25.95 -20.33
CA LEU A 148 0.25 26.18 -19.88
C LEU A 148 0.33 27.47 -19.07
N TRP A 149 0.98 27.41 -17.91
CA TRP A 149 1.27 28.55 -17.03
C TRP A 149 2.73 28.56 -16.66
N ILE A 150 3.25 29.74 -16.31
CA ILE A 150 4.52 29.85 -15.61
C ILE A 150 4.26 29.78 -14.11
N GLY A 151 4.85 28.79 -13.44
CA GLY A 151 4.82 28.65 -11.99
C GLY A 151 5.89 29.50 -11.34
N LEU A 152 5.50 30.56 -10.65
CA LEU A 152 6.44 31.46 -9.98
C LEU A 152 6.59 31.07 -8.51
N GLN A 153 7.83 30.82 -8.09
CA GLN A 153 8.22 30.54 -6.72
C GLN A 153 8.99 31.72 -6.12
N ARG A 154 8.73 32.05 -4.86
CA ARG A 154 9.50 33.07 -4.11
C ARG A 154 9.78 32.54 -2.71
N HIS A 155 11.05 32.43 -2.34
CA HIS A 155 11.50 31.81 -1.09
C HIS A 155 12.33 32.77 -0.22
N LEU A 156 12.17 34.09 -0.42
CA LEU A 156 12.91 35.17 0.28
C LEU A 156 14.44 35.00 0.15
N LYS A 157 14.88 34.61 -1.05
CA LYS A 157 16.29 34.60 -1.43
C LYS A 157 16.67 35.94 -2.05
N GLN A 158 17.95 36.28 -1.99
CA GLN A 158 18.47 37.52 -2.60
C GLN A 158 18.18 37.60 -4.10
N THR A 159 18.09 36.44 -4.78
CA THR A 159 17.83 36.34 -6.23
C THR A 159 16.34 36.35 -6.60
N ASP A 160 15.41 36.35 -5.63
CA ASP A 160 13.97 36.22 -5.89
C ASP A 160 13.41 37.33 -6.82
N GLN A 161 13.90 38.57 -6.67
CA GLN A 161 13.42 39.65 -7.53
C GLN A 161 13.89 39.45 -8.97
N GLN A 162 15.17 39.14 -9.19
CA GLN A 162 15.72 38.85 -10.50
C GLN A 162 14.98 37.67 -11.18
N TYR A 163 14.67 36.60 -10.39
CA TYR A 163 13.90 35.48 -10.89
C TYR A 163 12.46 35.87 -11.25
N THR A 164 11.85 36.73 -10.45
CA THR A 164 10.50 37.24 -10.72
C THR A 164 10.46 38.03 -12.02
N ASP A 165 11.42 38.96 -12.21
CA ASP A 165 11.52 39.81 -13.43
C ASP A 165 11.73 38.92 -14.66
N TYR A 166 12.58 37.90 -14.55
CA TYR A 166 12.79 36.91 -15.62
C TYR A 166 11.51 36.15 -15.99
N CYS A 167 10.75 35.66 -15.00
CA CYS A 167 9.46 35.00 -15.25
C CYS A 167 8.43 35.92 -15.89
N VAL A 168 8.44 37.23 -15.55
CA VAL A 168 7.57 38.26 -16.17
C VAL A 168 7.95 38.47 -17.62
N GLU A 169 9.26 38.56 -17.96
CA GLU A 169 9.74 38.67 -19.34
C GLU A 169 9.33 37.45 -20.17
N LEU A 170 9.50 36.22 -19.65
CA LEU A 170 9.05 34.99 -20.31
C LEU A 170 7.53 34.97 -20.52
N SER A 171 6.77 35.42 -19.52
CA SER A 171 5.31 35.54 -19.60
C SER A 171 4.87 36.45 -20.74
N GLN A 172 5.51 37.60 -20.87
CA GLN A 172 5.23 38.54 -21.95
C GLN A 172 5.65 37.99 -23.32
N HIS A 173 6.85 37.39 -23.42
CA HIS A 173 7.38 36.83 -24.65
C HIS A 173 6.53 35.69 -25.22
N HIS A 174 6.12 34.76 -24.35
CA HIS A 174 5.34 33.56 -24.72
C HIS A 174 3.82 33.74 -24.57
N GLN A 175 3.35 34.89 -24.07
CA GLN A 175 1.93 35.17 -23.76
C GLN A 175 1.32 34.14 -22.79
N LEU A 176 2.08 33.78 -21.77
CA LEU A 176 1.67 32.79 -20.76
C LEU A 176 1.26 33.46 -19.45
N PRO A 177 0.15 33.04 -18.80
CA PRO A 177 -0.20 33.52 -17.48
C PRO A 177 0.79 33.02 -16.43
N ILE A 178 1.02 33.84 -15.40
CA ILE A 178 1.82 33.46 -14.22
C ILE A 178 0.88 33.05 -13.10
N THR A 179 1.21 31.96 -12.42
CA THR A 179 0.56 31.55 -11.16
C THR A 179 1.57 31.44 -10.03
N ALA A 180 1.17 31.86 -8.83
CA ALA A 180 1.97 31.66 -7.64
C ALA A 180 1.99 30.18 -7.23
N CYS A 181 3.15 29.67 -6.84
CA CYS A 181 3.29 28.35 -6.24
C CYS A 181 4.40 28.34 -5.18
N GLY A 182 4.25 27.50 -4.16
CA GLY A 182 5.14 27.48 -3.00
C GLY A 182 6.39 26.63 -3.17
N GLY A 183 6.34 25.59 -4.01
CA GLY A 183 7.39 24.58 -4.03
C GLY A 183 7.62 23.95 -2.66
N VAL A 184 6.51 23.62 -2.00
CA VAL A 184 6.45 23.22 -0.60
C VAL A 184 7.08 21.85 -0.40
N LEU A 185 7.95 21.72 0.60
CA LEU A 185 8.58 20.45 1.04
C LEU A 185 8.24 20.08 2.48
N MET A 186 7.62 20.98 3.24
CA MET A 186 7.31 20.77 4.64
C MET A 186 6.05 21.54 5.06
N HIS A 187 5.30 21.00 6.00
CA HIS A 187 4.06 21.65 6.45
C HIS A 187 4.33 22.92 7.27
N ASN A 188 5.44 23.00 8.00
CA ASN A 188 5.85 24.20 8.73
C ASN A 188 7.38 24.36 8.75
N ALA A 189 7.84 25.53 9.16
CA ALA A 189 9.27 25.91 9.16
C ALA A 189 10.12 25.07 10.13
N ASN A 190 9.54 24.50 11.18
CA ASN A 190 10.26 23.70 12.17
C ASN A 190 10.78 22.37 11.64
N ARG A 191 10.29 21.92 10.46
CA ARG A 191 10.74 20.72 9.78
C ARG A 191 12.04 20.88 8.97
N LEU A 192 12.60 22.08 8.90
CA LEU A 192 13.84 22.33 8.17
C LEU A 192 15.01 21.42 8.59
N PRO A 193 15.26 21.15 9.90
CA PRO A 193 16.33 20.22 10.29
C PRO A 193 16.12 18.81 9.75
N LEU A 194 14.87 18.31 9.73
CA LEU A 194 14.56 17.02 9.14
C LEU A 194 14.78 17.04 7.61
N GLN A 195 14.34 18.10 6.91
CA GLN A 195 14.56 18.24 5.47
C GLN A 195 16.05 18.27 5.12
N HIS A 196 16.89 18.97 5.89
CA HIS A 196 18.34 18.96 5.75
C HIS A 196 18.92 17.54 5.97
N SER A 197 18.40 16.81 6.95
CA SER A 197 18.80 15.43 7.21
C SER A 197 18.44 14.49 6.05
N LEU A 198 17.22 14.63 5.49
CA LEU A 198 16.79 13.87 4.31
C LEU A 198 17.68 14.17 3.10
N THR A 199 18.05 15.44 2.88
CA THR A 199 18.98 15.83 1.83
C THR A 199 20.36 15.20 2.05
N ALA A 200 20.89 15.21 3.26
CA ALA A 200 22.16 14.57 3.59
C ALA A 200 22.13 13.05 3.33
N ILE A 201 21.01 12.39 3.69
CA ILE A 201 20.80 10.96 3.41
C ILE A 201 20.76 10.71 1.90
N LYS A 202 20.06 11.55 1.13
CA LYS A 202 19.97 11.46 -0.34
C LYS A 202 21.35 11.50 -1.00
N TYR A 203 22.20 12.43 -0.58
CA TYR A 203 23.56 12.59 -1.12
C TYR A 203 24.58 11.68 -0.44
N GLN A 204 24.19 10.89 0.58
CA GLN A 204 25.05 9.98 1.35
C GLN A 204 26.28 10.69 1.97
N LYS A 205 26.08 11.94 2.43
CA LYS A 205 27.11 12.78 3.04
C LYS A 205 26.62 13.36 4.36
N PRO A 206 27.51 13.67 5.30
CA PRO A 206 27.14 14.45 6.48
C PRO A 206 26.58 15.81 6.08
N ILE A 207 25.67 16.37 6.87
CA ILE A 207 25.03 17.70 6.61
C ILE A 207 26.10 18.78 6.38
N THR A 208 27.23 18.71 7.11
CA THR A 208 28.36 19.66 6.96
C THR A 208 29.04 19.64 5.59
N GLU A 209 28.84 18.57 4.81
CA GLU A 209 29.49 18.37 3.51
C GLU A 209 28.52 18.49 2.32
N VAL A 210 27.21 18.66 2.59
CA VAL A 210 26.18 18.74 1.53
C VAL A 210 26.15 20.12 0.85
N GLY A 211 26.55 21.15 1.56
CA GLY A 211 26.77 22.49 1.03
C GLY A 211 25.54 23.14 0.40
N SER A 212 25.63 23.53 -0.88
CA SER A 212 24.59 24.27 -1.61
C SER A 212 23.33 23.46 -1.91
N HIS A 213 23.33 22.15 -1.67
CA HIS A 213 22.12 21.34 -1.82
C HIS A 213 21.12 21.51 -0.65
N LEU A 214 21.58 22.08 0.47
CA LEU A 214 20.69 22.40 1.58
C LEU A 214 19.82 23.62 1.27
N LEU A 215 18.61 23.65 1.81
CA LEU A 215 17.75 24.82 1.71
C LEU A 215 18.38 26.00 2.49
N ALA A 216 18.42 27.17 1.86
CA ALA A 216 18.97 28.36 2.48
C ALA A 216 18.12 28.88 3.66
N ASN A 217 16.84 28.56 3.68
CA ASN A 217 15.88 28.96 4.70
C ASN A 217 14.67 28.01 4.70
N ALA A 218 13.74 28.23 5.62
CA ALA A 218 12.54 27.41 5.80
C ALA A 218 11.33 27.86 4.95
N GLU A 219 11.53 28.68 3.92
CA GLU A 219 10.42 29.25 3.13
C GLU A 219 9.70 28.25 2.22
N ARG A 220 10.26 27.07 2.01
CA ARG A 220 9.58 25.96 1.31
C ARG A 220 8.64 25.19 2.25
N CYS A 221 7.89 25.94 3.08
CA CYS A 221 6.82 25.43 3.92
C CYS A 221 5.47 26.07 3.52
N LEU A 222 4.37 25.52 4.02
CA LEU A 222 3.06 26.16 3.90
C LEU A 222 3.06 27.46 4.70
N ARG A 223 2.68 28.57 4.07
CA ARG A 223 2.78 29.94 4.59
C ARG A 223 1.41 30.56 4.74
N SER A 224 1.23 31.46 5.71
CA SER A 224 -0.05 32.16 5.85
C SER A 224 -0.38 33.01 4.61
N ILE A 225 -1.68 33.14 4.30
CA ILE A 225 -2.16 33.92 3.16
C ILE A 225 -1.68 35.38 3.29
N ASN A 226 -1.64 35.94 4.50
CA ASN A 226 -1.11 37.27 4.75
C ASN A 226 0.38 37.42 4.38
N LYS A 227 1.17 36.38 4.57
CA LYS A 227 2.58 36.37 4.13
C LYS A 227 2.67 36.24 2.62
N LEU A 228 1.88 35.36 2.02
CA LEU A 228 1.85 35.18 0.55
C LEU A 228 1.42 36.46 -0.17
N SER A 229 0.43 37.19 0.33
CA SER A 229 -0.04 38.45 -0.25
C SER A 229 0.98 39.59 -0.22
N ARG A 230 1.97 39.51 0.67
CA ARG A 230 3.11 40.46 0.68
C ARG A 230 4.23 40.08 -0.28
N ILE A 231 4.27 38.82 -0.69
CA ILE A 231 5.34 38.25 -1.51
C ILE A 231 4.94 38.21 -2.99
N PHE A 232 3.68 37.84 -3.27
CA PHE A 232 3.16 37.70 -4.62
C PHE A 232 2.17 38.82 -4.95
N LYS A 233 2.04 39.15 -6.24
CA LYS A 233 0.97 40.02 -6.72
C LYS A 233 -0.39 39.30 -6.57
N ALA A 234 -1.45 40.06 -6.31
CA ALA A 234 -2.80 39.53 -6.14
C ALA A 234 -3.25 38.69 -7.36
N GLU A 235 -2.98 39.17 -8.58
CA GLU A 235 -3.31 38.47 -9.82
C GLU A 235 -2.73 37.06 -9.91
N TRP A 236 -1.53 36.82 -9.40
CA TRP A 236 -0.88 35.50 -9.41
C TRP A 236 -1.47 34.52 -8.39
N LEU A 237 -1.95 35.05 -7.26
CA LEU A 237 -2.68 34.27 -6.24
C LEU A 237 -4.09 33.93 -6.73
N GLU A 238 -4.77 34.86 -7.38
CA GLU A 238 -6.08 34.64 -8.00
C GLU A 238 -6.00 33.58 -9.11
N GLU A 239 -4.95 33.62 -9.91
CA GLU A 239 -4.73 32.61 -10.96
C GLU A 239 -4.57 31.19 -10.40
N SER A 240 -3.93 31.02 -9.23
CA SER A 240 -3.86 29.71 -8.58
C SER A 240 -5.25 29.19 -8.18
N ASN A 241 -6.14 30.07 -7.73
CA ASN A 241 -7.51 29.72 -7.42
C ASN A 241 -8.33 29.40 -8.68
N ARG A 242 -8.13 30.15 -9.76
CA ARG A 242 -8.77 29.89 -11.05
C ARG A 242 -8.40 28.51 -11.60
N ILE A 243 -7.12 28.13 -11.54
CA ILE A 243 -6.67 26.77 -11.91
C ILE A 243 -7.35 25.73 -11.02
N SER A 244 -7.39 25.97 -9.71
CA SER A 244 -8.03 25.07 -8.74
C SER A 244 -9.53 24.88 -9.02
N GLU A 245 -10.24 25.93 -9.43
CA GLU A 245 -11.67 25.86 -9.76
C GLU A 245 -11.93 24.98 -10.99
N LEU A 246 -11.04 25.01 -11.97
CA LEU A 246 -11.12 24.21 -13.19
C LEU A 246 -10.79 22.72 -12.97
N CYS A 247 -10.24 22.35 -11.81
CA CYS A 247 -9.92 20.96 -11.47
C CYS A 247 -11.13 20.28 -10.82
N GLU A 248 -11.83 19.42 -11.55
CA GLU A 248 -13.03 18.71 -11.08
C GLU A 248 -12.77 17.23 -10.77
N PHE A 249 -11.55 16.74 -11.02
CA PHE A 249 -11.21 15.34 -10.79
C PHE A 249 -11.18 15.01 -9.30
N GLU A 250 -11.87 13.94 -8.91
CA GLU A 250 -11.88 13.38 -7.56
C GLU A 250 -11.51 11.89 -7.59
N LEU A 251 -10.73 11.43 -6.62
CA LEU A 251 -10.34 10.01 -6.50
C LEU A 251 -11.55 9.08 -6.34
N ASN A 252 -12.63 9.54 -5.71
CA ASN A 252 -13.87 8.78 -5.60
C ASN A 252 -14.54 8.47 -6.96
N SER A 253 -14.15 9.15 -8.04
CA SER A 253 -14.65 8.88 -9.39
C SER A 253 -13.97 7.69 -10.06
N LEU A 254 -12.87 7.19 -9.49
CA LEU A 254 -12.20 6.00 -9.99
C LEU A 254 -13.12 4.79 -9.82
N ARG A 255 -13.29 4.02 -10.89
CA ARG A 255 -14.03 2.76 -10.89
C ARG A 255 -13.09 1.66 -11.28
N TYR A 256 -13.16 0.57 -10.54
CA TYR A 256 -12.44 -0.65 -10.84
C TYR A 256 -13.32 -1.56 -11.69
N GLU A 257 -12.80 -1.99 -12.83
CA GLU A 257 -13.49 -2.91 -13.72
C GLU A 257 -12.73 -4.24 -13.78
N TYR A 258 -13.45 -5.31 -13.51
CA TYR A 258 -12.90 -6.66 -13.55
C TYR A 258 -12.77 -7.20 -14.97
N PRO A 259 -11.83 -8.12 -15.23
CA PRO A 259 -11.72 -8.82 -16.51
C PRO A 259 -13.00 -9.56 -16.87
N SER A 260 -13.64 -9.18 -17.96
CA SER A 260 -14.90 -9.79 -18.44
C SER A 260 -14.69 -11.07 -19.27
N GLU A 261 -13.48 -11.31 -19.76
CA GLU A 261 -13.12 -12.49 -20.58
C GLU A 261 -13.24 -13.85 -19.86
N LEU A 262 -13.43 -13.85 -18.54
CA LEU A 262 -13.65 -15.05 -17.76
C LEU A 262 -15.04 -15.64 -17.94
N ILE A 263 -15.97 -14.86 -18.49
CA ILE A 263 -17.38 -15.21 -18.57
C ILE A 263 -17.70 -15.75 -19.96
N PRO A 264 -18.29 -16.95 -20.06
CA PRO A 264 -18.74 -17.49 -21.35
C PRO A 264 -19.76 -16.58 -22.01
N GLN A 265 -19.79 -16.59 -23.34
CA GLN A 265 -20.74 -15.81 -24.12
C GLN A 265 -22.19 -16.19 -23.78
N GLY A 266 -23.00 -15.20 -23.45
CA GLY A 266 -24.42 -15.39 -23.08
C GLY A 266 -24.66 -15.55 -21.58
N GLU A 267 -23.62 -15.62 -20.75
CA GLU A 267 -23.73 -15.68 -19.30
C GLU A 267 -23.48 -14.30 -18.66
N THR A 268 -24.06 -14.10 -17.47
CA THR A 268 -23.67 -12.98 -16.57
C THR A 268 -22.64 -13.47 -15.57
N PRO A 269 -21.87 -12.58 -14.94
CA PRO A 269 -20.91 -12.97 -13.90
C PRO A 269 -21.55 -13.82 -12.80
N MET A 270 -22.73 -13.43 -12.37
CA MET A 270 -23.44 -14.12 -11.29
C MET A 270 -24.04 -15.45 -11.73
N SER A 271 -24.59 -15.54 -12.97
CA SER A 271 -25.10 -16.81 -13.50
C SER A 271 -23.99 -17.84 -13.67
N TYR A 272 -22.85 -17.40 -14.16
CA TYR A 272 -21.67 -18.25 -14.30
C TYR A 272 -21.10 -18.70 -12.95
N LEU A 273 -21.02 -17.81 -11.97
CA LEU A 273 -20.60 -18.16 -10.61
C LEU A 273 -21.55 -19.21 -9.99
N ARG A 274 -22.86 -19.02 -10.10
CA ARG A 274 -23.88 -19.99 -9.63
C ARG A 274 -23.69 -21.36 -10.31
N MET A 275 -23.47 -21.39 -11.63
CA MET A 275 -23.22 -22.62 -12.34
C MET A 275 -21.97 -23.36 -11.83
N LEU A 276 -20.88 -22.63 -11.58
CA LEU A 276 -19.64 -23.22 -11.03
C LEU A 276 -19.85 -23.75 -9.61
N VAL A 277 -20.58 -23.03 -8.78
CA VAL A 277 -20.93 -23.47 -7.42
C VAL A 277 -21.79 -24.75 -7.47
N GLU A 278 -22.79 -24.82 -8.34
CA GLU A 278 -23.61 -26.04 -8.52
C GLU A 278 -22.77 -27.25 -8.95
N ARG A 279 -21.83 -27.06 -9.87
CA ARG A 279 -20.87 -28.11 -10.26
C ARG A 279 -19.99 -28.53 -9.08
N GLY A 280 -19.53 -27.56 -8.30
CA GLY A 280 -18.71 -27.81 -7.13
C GLY A 280 -19.45 -28.54 -6.01
N LYS A 281 -20.75 -28.24 -5.81
CA LYS A 281 -21.62 -28.97 -4.89
C LYS A 281 -21.67 -30.46 -5.19
N GLN A 282 -21.85 -30.83 -6.45
CA GLN A 282 -21.88 -32.25 -6.87
C GLN A 282 -20.56 -32.96 -6.55
N ALA A 283 -19.42 -32.31 -6.71
CA ALA A 283 -18.09 -32.86 -6.42
C ALA A 283 -17.81 -32.94 -4.91
N ARG A 284 -18.20 -31.91 -4.14
CA ARG A 284 -17.91 -31.80 -2.70
C ARG A 284 -18.91 -32.52 -1.81
N PHE A 285 -20.15 -32.66 -2.24
CA PHE A 285 -21.24 -33.30 -1.51
C PHE A 285 -21.89 -34.43 -2.31
N PRO A 286 -21.17 -35.53 -2.59
CA PRO A 286 -21.68 -36.62 -3.46
C PRO A 286 -22.93 -37.31 -2.91
N GLN A 287 -23.23 -37.17 -1.63
CA GLN A 287 -24.42 -37.72 -0.96
C GLN A 287 -25.57 -36.69 -0.81
N GLY A 288 -25.44 -35.50 -1.49
CA GLY A 288 -26.36 -34.40 -1.36
C GLY A 288 -25.86 -33.33 -0.36
N VAL A 289 -26.31 -32.10 -0.57
CA VAL A 289 -25.96 -30.96 0.28
C VAL A 289 -26.91 -30.93 1.48
N PRO A 290 -26.42 -30.90 2.73
CA PRO A 290 -27.27 -30.69 3.90
C PRO A 290 -28.07 -29.38 3.81
N SER A 291 -29.31 -29.36 4.28
CA SER A 291 -30.22 -28.21 4.16
C SER A 291 -29.66 -26.94 4.80
N ASN A 292 -28.99 -27.05 5.93
CA ASN A 292 -28.32 -25.92 6.59
C ASN A 292 -27.17 -25.37 5.75
N ILE A 293 -26.38 -26.23 5.09
CA ILE A 293 -25.30 -25.82 4.20
C ILE A 293 -25.85 -25.14 2.94
N GLN A 294 -26.97 -25.66 2.38
CA GLN A 294 -27.62 -25.02 1.24
C GLN A 294 -28.08 -23.59 1.58
N GLN A 295 -28.67 -23.39 2.76
CA GLN A 295 -29.08 -22.05 3.22
C GLN A 295 -27.87 -21.08 3.31
N ILE A 296 -26.71 -21.57 3.78
CA ILE A 296 -25.49 -20.76 3.84
C ILE A 296 -25.04 -20.39 2.41
N ILE A 297 -25.01 -21.35 1.50
CA ILE A 297 -24.63 -21.10 0.09
C ILE A 297 -25.54 -20.01 -0.53
N ASP A 298 -26.86 -20.13 -0.34
CA ASP A 298 -27.82 -19.18 -0.91
C ASP A 298 -27.64 -17.78 -0.32
N LYS A 299 -27.35 -17.69 0.98
CA LYS A 299 -27.04 -16.43 1.66
C LYS A 299 -25.74 -15.81 1.17
N GLU A 300 -24.66 -16.62 1.07
CA GLU A 300 -23.37 -16.17 0.55
C GLU A 300 -23.49 -15.64 -0.88
N LEU A 301 -24.14 -16.40 -1.77
CA LEU A 301 -24.36 -15.98 -3.15
C LEU A 301 -25.21 -14.70 -3.26
N GLY A 302 -26.18 -14.53 -2.38
CA GLY A 302 -26.96 -13.30 -2.30
C GLY A 302 -26.12 -12.09 -1.91
N LEU A 303 -25.23 -12.24 -0.91
CA LEU A 303 -24.33 -11.17 -0.49
C LEU A 303 -23.28 -10.83 -1.56
N ILE A 304 -22.76 -11.83 -2.26
CA ILE A 304 -21.80 -11.64 -3.36
C ILE A 304 -22.43 -10.85 -4.50
N ASP A 305 -23.73 -11.12 -4.81
CA ASP A 305 -24.50 -10.41 -5.83
C ASP A 305 -24.80 -8.97 -5.42
N ASP A 306 -25.31 -8.79 -4.19
CA ASP A 306 -25.64 -7.47 -3.63
C ASP A 306 -24.46 -6.50 -3.56
N LEU A 307 -23.23 -7.03 -3.37
CA LEU A 307 -22.00 -6.26 -3.25
C LEU A 307 -21.17 -6.19 -4.55
N ASP A 308 -21.68 -6.77 -5.65
CA ASP A 308 -21.03 -6.79 -6.97
C ASP A 308 -19.62 -7.42 -6.99
N TYR A 309 -19.42 -8.54 -6.26
CA TYR A 309 -18.15 -9.27 -6.22
C TYR A 309 -18.06 -10.58 -7.04
N PRO A 310 -18.99 -10.97 -7.94
CA PRO A 310 -18.89 -12.25 -8.66
C PRO A 310 -17.57 -12.39 -9.43
N PHE A 311 -17.10 -11.33 -10.08
CA PHE A 311 -15.84 -11.33 -10.83
C PHE A 311 -14.61 -11.64 -9.97
N PHE A 312 -14.60 -11.17 -8.73
CA PHE A 312 -13.50 -11.42 -7.79
C PHE A 312 -13.36 -12.92 -7.51
N PHE A 313 -14.48 -13.57 -7.19
CA PHE A 313 -14.51 -15.03 -6.96
C PHE A 313 -14.16 -15.81 -8.24
N LEU A 314 -14.64 -15.38 -9.40
CA LEU A 314 -14.33 -16.00 -10.70
C LEU A 314 -12.84 -15.87 -11.04
N THR A 315 -12.21 -14.73 -10.77
CA THR A 315 -10.79 -14.52 -11.00
C THR A 315 -9.94 -15.46 -10.14
N ILE A 316 -10.28 -15.59 -8.86
CA ILE A 316 -9.56 -16.50 -7.96
C ILE A 316 -9.79 -17.96 -8.37
N HIS A 317 -11.03 -18.32 -8.71
CA HIS A 317 -11.34 -19.66 -9.21
C HIS A 317 -10.52 -20.03 -10.45
N ASP A 318 -10.38 -19.11 -11.39
CA ASP A 318 -9.54 -19.33 -12.59
C ASP A 318 -8.08 -19.60 -12.24
N ILE A 319 -7.51 -18.79 -11.33
CA ILE A 319 -6.11 -18.97 -10.89
C ILE A 319 -5.91 -20.31 -10.19
N VAL A 320 -6.83 -20.71 -9.31
CA VAL A 320 -6.71 -22.01 -8.61
C VAL A 320 -6.94 -23.18 -9.54
N MET A 321 -7.81 -23.05 -10.55
CA MET A 321 -8.00 -24.09 -11.57
C MET A 321 -6.78 -24.26 -12.46
N PHE A 322 -6.09 -23.18 -12.82
CA PHE A 322 -4.78 -23.28 -13.46
C PHE A 322 -3.80 -24.08 -12.59
N ALA A 323 -3.64 -23.70 -11.31
CA ALA A 323 -2.74 -24.40 -10.41
C ALA A 323 -3.10 -25.89 -10.28
N LYS A 324 -4.38 -26.22 -10.16
CA LYS A 324 -4.89 -27.59 -10.13
C LYS A 324 -4.52 -28.37 -11.41
N SER A 325 -4.70 -27.75 -12.58
CA SER A 325 -4.38 -28.37 -13.88
C SER A 325 -2.89 -28.71 -14.02
N GLN A 326 -2.02 -27.89 -13.39
CA GLN A 326 -0.58 -28.10 -13.35
C GLN A 326 -0.12 -29.02 -12.20
N GLY A 327 -1.04 -29.49 -11.34
CA GLY A 327 -0.70 -30.29 -10.17
C GLY A 327 0.04 -29.49 -9.08
N ILE A 328 -0.15 -28.16 -9.04
CA ILE A 328 0.40 -27.27 -8.01
C ILE A 328 -0.55 -27.29 -6.82
N LEU A 329 -0.06 -27.61 -5.63
CA LEU A 329 -0.88 -27.56 -4.42
C LEU A 329 -1.16 -26.11 -4.00
N TYR A 330 -2.39 -25.87 -3.56
CA TYR A 330 -2.84 -24.59 -3.06
C TYR A 330 -3.89 -24.77 -1.95
N GLN A 331 -4.10 -23.71 -1.17
CA GLN A 331 -5.11 -23.68 -0.10
C GLN A 331 -5.55 -22.25 0.14
N GLY A 332 -6.86 -21.99 0.02
CA GLY A 332 -7.47 -20.77 0.50
C GLY A 332 -7.44 -20.70 2.00
N ARG A 333 -7.03 -19.56 2.56
CA ARG A 333 -6.89 -19.34 4.00
C ARG A 333 -7.60 -18.05 4.45
N GLY A 334 -7.55 -17.78 5.76
CA GLY A 334 -8.19 -16.60 6.33
C GLY A 334 -9.71 -16.63 6.12
N SER A 335 -10.21 -15.58 5.52
CA SER A 335 -11.64 -15.42 5.23
C SER A 335 -12.19 -16.49 4.29
N ALA A 336 -11.42 -16.94 3.30
CA ALA A 336 -11.83 -17.97 2.36
C ALA A 336 -12.15 -19.32 3.04
N ALA A 337 -11.49 -19.64 4.16
CA ALA A 337 -11.74 -20.84 4.92
C ALA A 337 -13.12 -20.85 5.62
N ASN A 338 -13.76 -19.69 5.74
CA ASN A 338 -15.10 -19.53 6.32
C ASN A 338 -16.22 -19.45 5.26
N SER A 339 -15.92 -19.64 4.00
CA SER A 339 -16.90 -19.55 2.90
C SER A 339 -17.22 -20.93 2.31
N VAL A 340 -18.50 -21.26 2.28
CA VAL A 340 -18.99 -22.49 1.64
C VAL A 340 -18.93 -22.36 0.12
N VAL A 341 -19.12 -21.15 -0.41
CA VAL A 341 -18.93 -20.86 -1.84
C VAL A 341 -17.49 -21.11 -2.24
N CYS A 342 -16.49 -20.62 -1.47
CA CYS A 342 -15.08 -20.92 -1.71
C CYS A 342 -14.76 -22.43 -1.63
N TYR A 343 -15.45 -23.18 -0.75
CA TYR A 343 -15.31 -24.63 -0.69
C TYR A 343 -15.87 -25.31 -1.95
N CYS A 344 -17.03 -24.88 -2.44
CA CYS A 344 -17.61 -25.39 -3.68
C CYS A 344 -16.75 -25.01 -4.92
N LEU A 345 -16.20 -23.81 -4.94
CA LEU A 345 -15.30 -23.35 -6.02
C LEU A 345 -13.88 -23.98 -5.95
N GLU A 346 -13.67 -24.87 -5.00
CA GLU A 346 -12.37 -25.52 -4.75
C GLU A 346 -11.25 -24.58 -4.32
N ILE A 347 -11.56 -23.32 -3.96
CA ILE A 347 -10.58 -22.35 -3.46
C ILE A 347 -10.03 -22.79 -2.10
N THR A 348 -10.86 -23.37 -1.25
CA THR A 348 -10.46 -23.95 0.05
C THR A 348 -10.83 -25.42 0.15
N SER A 349 -10.08 -26.19 0.95
CA SER A 349 -10.38 -27.58 1.29
C SER A 349 -11.00 -27.74 2.68
N VAL A 350 -11.29 -26.65 3.38
CA VAL A 350 -11.92 -26.67 4.70
C VAL A 350 -13.38 -27.04 4.58
N ASP A 351 -13.75 -28.22 5.12
CA ASP A 351 -15.13 -28.72 5.04
C ASP A 351 -16.03 -27.98 6.03
N PRO A 352 -17.09 -27.28 5.57
CA PRO A 352 -17.97 -26.50 6.45
C PRO A 352 -18.78 -27.35 7.44
N ARG A 353 -18.83 -28.68 7.25
CA ARG A 353 -19.46 -29.61 8.20
C ARG A 353 -18.61 -29.89 9.45
N GLN A 354 -17.29 -29.62 9.35
CA GLN A 354 -16.34 -29.87 10.45
C GLN A 354 -16.11 -28.62 11.31
N ILE A 355 -16.45 -27.45 10.81
CA ILE A 355 -16.24 -26.16 11.50
C ILE A 355 -17.50 -25.33 11.38
N SER A 356 -17.93 -24.71 12.47
CA SER A 356 -18.96 -23.68 12.43
C SER A 356 -18.43 -22.45 11.67
N VAL A 357 -18.97 -22.20 10.49
CA VAL A 357 -18.51 -21.15 9.56
C VAL A 357 -19.36 -19.91 9.79
N LEU A 358 -18.74 -18.79 10.10
CA LEU A 358 -19.38 -17.49 10.25
C LEU A 358 -19.01 -16.61 9.04
N PHE A 359 -19.80 -16.72 7.99
CA PHE A 359 -19.57 -15.98 6.73
C PHE A 359 -19.69 -14.47 6.90
N GLU A 360 -20.51 -14.00 7.85
CA GLU A 360 -20.67 -12.57 8.18
C GLU A 360 -19.36 -11.93 8.66
N ARG A 361 -18.38 -12.70 9.11
CA ARG A 361 -17.02 -12.22 9.38
C ARG A 361 -16.22 -11.98 8.13
N PHE A 362 -16.63 -12.54 7.01
CA PHE A 362 -15.93 -12.47 5.74
C PHE A 362 -16.46 -11.34 4.86
N ILE A 363 -17.77 -11.26 4.68
CA ILE A 363 -18.46 -10.21 3.93
C ILE A 363 -19.70 -9.81 4.73
N SER A 364 -19.90 -8.51 4.99
CA SER A 364 -21.14 -7.96 5.54
C SER A 364 -21.44 -6.63 4.88
N LYS A 365 -22.74 -6.29 4.75
CA LYS A 365 -23.18 -4.98 4.24
C LYS A 365 -22.80 -3.81 5.15
N GLU A 366 -22.49 -4.09 6.42
CA GLU A 366 -22.09 -3.10 7.43
C GLU A 366 -20.60 -2.77 7.37
N ARG A 367 -19.80 -3.69 6.84
CA ARG A 367 -18.39 -3.49 6.55
C ARG A 367 -18.26 -3.04 5.11
N ASP A 368 -18.03 -1.79 4.89
CA ASP A 368 -17.72 -1.21 3.56
C ASP A 368 -16.29 -1.58 3.10
N GLU A 369 -15.91 -2.85 3.36
CA GLU A 369 -14.59 -3.40 3.04
C GLU A 369 -14.73 -4.57 2.07
N PRO A 370 -13.90 -4.63 1.03
CA PRO A 370 -13.89 -5.74 0.09
C PRO A 370 -13.44 -7.05 0.76
N PRO A 371 -13.87 -8.22 0.23
CA PRO A 371 -13.43 -9.50 0.74
C PRO A 371 -11.93 -9.71 0.55
N ASP A 372 -11.24 -10.24 1.58
CA ASP A 372 -9.81 -10.57 1.54
C ASP A 372 -9.65 -12.09 1.40
N ILE A 373 -9.48 -12.58 0.17
CA ILE A 373 -9.27 -13.99 -0.13
C ILE A 373 -7.78 -14.22 -0.41
N ASP A 374 -7.11 -14.81 0.56
CA ASP A 374 -5.72 -15.24 0.44
C ASP A 374 -5.65 -16.68 -0.09
N VAL A 375 -4.79 -16.94 -1.06
CA VAL A 375 -4.48 -18.31 -1.51
C VAL A 375 -3.00 -18.56 -1.36
N ASP A 376 -2.66 -19.55 -0.54
CA ASP A 376 -1.30 -20.07 -0.42
C ASP A 376 -1.06 -21.12 -1.50
N PHE A 377 0.02 -20.97 -2.25
CA PHE A 377 0.50 -21.97 -3.23
C PHE A 377 1.79 -22.61 -2.72
N GLU A 378 2.11 -23.80 -3.20
CA GLU A 378 3.40 -24.41 -2.88
C GLU A 378 4.56 -23.50 -3.30
N HIS A 379 5.51 -23.32 -2.39
CA HIS A 379 6.57 -22.31 -2.54
C HIS A 379 7.41 -22.51 -3.81
N GLU A 380 7.76 -23.76 -4.14
CA GLU A 380 8.67 -24.07 -5.24
C GLU A 380 8.08 -23.75 -6.63
N ARG A 381 6.74 -23.78 -6.76
CA ARG A 381 6.06 -23.63 -8.05
C ARG A 381 5.14 -22.41 -8.13
N ARG A 382 5.11 -21.60 -7.09
CA ARG A 382 4.31 -20.37 -7.05
C ARG A 382 4.61 -19.43 -8.23
N GLU A 383 5.88 -19.36 -8.67
CA GLU A 383 6.27 -18.49 -9.79
C GLU A 383 5.52 -18.86 -11.09
N GLU A 384 5.20 -20.12 -11.31
CA GLU A 384 4.39 -20.56 -12.46
C GLU A 384 2.99 -19.92 -12.45
N VAL A 385 2.39 -19.80 -11.26
CA VAL A 385 1.08 -19.13 -11.08
C VAL A 385 1.18 -17.64 -11.35
N ILE A 386 2.24 -16.99 -10.87
CA ILE A 386 2.51 -15.56 -11.14
C ILE A 386 2.67 -15.31 -12.63
N GLN A 387 3.45 -16.16 -13.31
CA GLN A 387 3.67 -16.02 -14.76
C GLN A 387 2.39 -16.33 -15.56
N TYR A 388 1.53 -17.25 -15.09
CA TYR A 388 0.22 -17.48 -15.69
C TYR A 388 -0.64 -16.19 -15.68
N ILE A 389 -0.69 -15.47 -14.56
CA ILE A 389 -1.43 -14.20 -14.45
C ILE A 389 -0.91 -13.20 -15.49
N TYR A 390 0.43 -13.04 -15.59
CA TYR A 390 1.02 -12.12 -16.58
C TYR A 390 0.81 -12.57 -18.03
N GLN A 391 0.82 -13.88 -18.30
CA GLN A 391 0.56 -14.42 -19.64
C GLN A 391 -0.90 -14.20 -20.05
N LYS A 392 -1.83 -14.40 -19.12
CA LYS A 392 -3.26 -14.28 -19.39
C LYS A 392 -3.72 -12.83 -19.54
N TYR A 393 -3.35 -11.96 -18.60
CA TYR A 393 -3.85 -10.58 -18.53
C TYR A 393 -2.86 -9.55 -19.12
N GLY A 394 -1.60 -9.92 -19.32
CA GLY A 394 -0.54 -8.98 -19.71
C GLY A 394 -0.07 -8.09 -18.57
N ARG A 395 1.14 -7.51 -18.75
CA ARG A 395 1.74 -6.58 -17.76
C ARG A 395 1.13 -5.17 -17.78
N GLU A 396 0.26 -4.90 -18.71
CA GLU A 396 -0.50 -3.66 -18.76
C GLU A 396 -1.75 -3.72 -17.89
N ARG A 397 -2.29 -4.91 -17.66
CA ARG A 397 -3.55 -5.14 -16.94
C ARG A 397 -3.37 -5.83 -15.58
N ALA A 398 -2.19 -6.38 -15.31
CA ALA A 398 -1.87 -7.06 -14.06
C ALA A 398 -0.54 -6.57 -13.49
N ALA A 399 -0.53 -6.21 -12.21
CA ALA A 399 0.68 -5.84 -11.47
C ALA A 399 0.51 -6.15 -9.97
N LEU A 400 1.62 -6.30 -9.27
CA LEU A 400 1.61 -6.45 -7.82
C LEU A 400 1.30 -5.12 -7.14
N ALA A 401 0.62 -5.16 -6.01
CA ALA A 401 0.50 -4.00 -5.13
C ALA A 401 1.89 -3.57 -4.61
N ALA A 402 2.03 -2.32 -4.23
CA ALA A 402 3.22 -1.88 -3.53
C ALA A 402 3.19 -2.27 -2.05
N THR A 403 4.36 -2.26 -1.44
CA THR A 403 4.55 -2.22 0.01
C THR A 403 5.44 -1.03 0.33
N VAL A 404 4.97 -0.14 1.17
CA VAL A 404 5.76 1.01 1.61
C VAL A 404 6.74 0.57 2.69
N ILE A 405 8.02 0.62 2.37
CA ILE A 405 9.07 0.38 3.37
C ILE A 405 9.34 1.69 4.08
N SER A 406 8.99 1.74 5.36
CA SER A 406 9.17 2.93 6.20
C SER A 406 10.38 2.84 7.12
N TYR A 407 10.88 4.01 7.53
CA TYR A 407 11.90 4.09 8.56
C TYR A 407 11.40 3.48 9.87
N ARG A 408 12.19 2.55 10.37
CA ARG A 408 12.05 1.99 11.72
C ARG A 408 13.29 2.37 12.53
N PHE A 409 13.26 2.16 13.84
CA PHE A 409 14.32 2.58 14.75
C PHE A 409 15.75 2.30 14.22
N LYS A 410 16.04 1.09 13.78
CA LYS A 410 17.39 0.73 13.31
C LYS A 410 17.84 1.52 12.09
N SER A 411 16.96 1.68 11.11
CA SER A 411 17.24 2.46 9.90
C SER A 411 17.31 3.96 10.20
N ALA A 412 16.42 4.47 11.07
CA ALA A 412 16.43 5.86 11.50
C ALA A 412 17.74 6.22 12.21
N VAL A 413 18.15 5.42 13.21
CA VAL A 413 19.43 5.61 13.93
C VAL A 413 20.62 5.61 12.97
N ARG A 414 20.65 4.66 12.02
CA ARG A 414 21.78 4.56 11.08
C ARG A 414 21.84 5.76 10.15
N ASP A 415 20.74 6.09 9.49
CA ASP A 415 20.74 7.10 8.44
C ASP A 415 20.85 8.53 9.02
N VAL A 416 20.14 8.83 10.11
CA VAL A 416 20.29 10.11 10.84
C VAL A 416 21.67 10.25 11.47
N GLY A 417 22.22 9.16 12.04
CA GLY A 417 23.57 9.17 12.60
C GLY A 417 24.63 9.49 11.56
N LYS A 418 24.55 8.89 10.37
CA LYS A 418 25.44 9.23 9.23
C LYS A 418 25.26 10.68 8.79
N ALA A 419 24.03 11.16 8.68
CA ALA A 419 23.73 12.55 8.33
C ALA A 419 24.34 13.55 9.33
N LEU A 420 24.40 13.19 10.62
CA LEU A 420 25.04 14.00 11.66
C LEU A 420 26.55 13.74 11.82
N GLY A 421 27.16 12.95 10.93
CA GLY A 421 28.58 12.66 10.90
C GLY A 421 29.05 11.71 12.00
N LEU A 422 28.20 10.79 12.48
CA LEU A 422 28.59 9.72 13.40
C LEU A 422 29.22 8.55 12.63
N GLN A 423 30.17 7.87 13.27
CA GLN A 423 30.88 6.74 12.68
C GLN A 423 29.96 5.51 12.52
N GLU A 424 29.97 4.89 11.34
CA GLU A 424 29.12 3.74 11.02
C GLU A 424 29.33 2.55 11.95
N THR A 425 30.60 2.28 12.32
CA THR A 425 30.94 1.20 13.26
C THR A 425 30.31 1.40 14.64
N GLN A 426 30.28 2.64 15.14
CA GLN A 426 29.63 2.99 16.40
C GLN A 426 28.12 2.85 16.32
N LEU A 427 27.51 3.28 15.20
CA LEU A 427 26.07 3.14 14.95
C LEU A 427 25.65 1.66 14.90
N ASP A 428 26.42 0.81 14.21
CA ASP A 428 26.13 -0.62 14.14
C ASP A 428 26.29 -1.31 15.50
N TYR A 429 27.31 -0.95 16.27
CA TYR A 429 27.49 -1.43 17.64
C TYR A 429 26.31 -1.05 18.53
N PHE A 430 25.91 0.22 18.50
CA PHE A 430 24.75 0.72 19.24
C PHE A 430 23.45 -0.01 18.86
N ILE A 431 23.16 -0.16 17.54
CA ILE A 431 21.96 -0.84 17.03
C ILE A 431 21.90 -2.31 17.49
N LYS A 432 23.06 -2.99 17.56
CA LYS A 432 23.14 -4.38 18.00
C LYS A 432 22.91 -4.53 19.51
N ASN A 433 23.41 -3.59 20.29
CA ASN A 433 23.42 -3.67 21.75
C ASN A 433 22.26 -2.94 22.42
N THR A 434 21.51 -2.09 21.69
CA THR A 434 20.34 -1.41 22.25
C THR A 434 19.27 -2.41 22.65
N ASN A 435 19.04 -2.51 23.96
CA ASN A 435 18.07 -3.43 24.54
C ASN A 435 16.68 -2.81 24.50
N ARG A 436 15.83 -3.24 23.52
CA ARG A 436 14.45 -2.78 23.38
C ARG A 436 13.49 -3.34 24.43
N ARG A 437 13.90 -4.38 25.15
CA ARG A 437 13.05 -5.06 26.14
C ARG A 437 13.01 -4.31 27.46
N ASP A 438 14.01 -3.47 27.72
CA ASP A 438 14.04 -2.66 28.92
C ASP A 438 13.23 -1.38 28.71
N LYS A 439 11.93 -1.47 29.00
CA LYS A 439 10.99 -0.35 28.89
C LYS A 439 11.21 0.75 29.94
N SER A 440 12.02 0.47 30.96
CA SER A 440 12.29 1.39 32.08
C SER A 440 13.32 2.47 31.75
N LEU A 441 14.28 2.17 30.88
CA LEU A 441 15.27 3.11 30.39
C LEU A 441 15.11 3.25 28.87
N GLY A 442 14.55 4.36 28.41
CA GLY A 442 14.44 4.65 27.00
C GLY A 442 15.79 4.53 26.29
N TRP A 443 15.80 4.18 25.01
CA TRP A 443 17.02 4.05 24.19
C TRP A 443 17.91 5.32 24.24
N GLN A 444 17.32 6.47 24.56
CA GLN A 444 18.00 7.76 24.72
C GLN A 444 19.07 7.72 25.82
N ALA A 445 18.81 7.02 26.92
CA ALA A 445 19.77 6.88 28.02
C ALA A 445 21.05 6.10 27.61
N GLN A 446 20.98 5.34 26.51
CA GLN A 446 22.11 4.54 26.01
C GLN A 446 22.98 5.30 24.99
N LEU A 447 22.68 6.57 24.69
CA LEU A 447 23.42 7.37 23.69
C LEU A 447 24.89 7.60 24.05
N THR A 448 25.24 7.52 25.32
CA THR A 448 26.65 7.59 25.78
C THR A 448 27.53 6.53 25.11
N GLN A 449 26.95 5.39 24.65
CA GLN A 449 27.66 4.36 23.89
C GLN A 449 28.08 4.85 22.49
N LEU A 450 27.41 5.90 21.97
CA LEU A 450 27.75 6.59 20.72
C LEU A 450 28.72 7.77 20.94
N GLY A 451 29.19 7.99 22.19
CA GLY A 451 29.93 9.18 22.55
C GLY A 451 29.07 10.46 22.59
N LEU A 452 27.75 10.32 22.63
CA LEU A 452 26.79 11.44 22.71
C LEU A 452 26.21 11.53 24.12
N GLN A 453 26.31 12.72 24.72
CA GLN A 453 25.52 13.03 25.92
C GLN A 453 24.08 13.34 25.49
N PRO A 454 23.06 12.70 26.09
CA PRO A 454 21.65 12.93 25.73
C PRO A 454 21.24 14.41 25.83
N ASP A 455 21.79 15.12 26.82
CA ASP A 455 21.48 16.54 27.08
C ASP A 455 22.32 17.52 26.25
N SER A 456 23.30 17.04 25.50
CA SER A 456 24.08 17.88 24.57
C SER A 456 23.21 18.29 23.37
N LEU A 457 23.52 19.44 22.76
CA LEU A 457 22.83 19.91 21.56
C LEU A 457 22.77 18.83 20.48
N LYS A 458 23.89 18.17 20.19
CA LYS A 458 23.97 17.10 19.19
C LYS A 458 23.17 15.87 19.60
N GLY A 459 23.15 15.51 20.87
CA GLY A 459 22.34 14.42 21.41
C GLY A 459 20.85 14.69 21.26
N GLN A 460 20.41 15.88 21.63
CA GLN A 460 19.02 16.31 21.46
C GLN A 460 18.58 16.35 20.00
N GLN A 461 19.41 16.88 19.11
CA GLN A 461 19.18 16.88 17.66
C GLN A 461 19.05 15.46 17.12
N PHE A 462 19.93 14.56 17.53
CA PHE A 462 19.89 13.16 17.12
C PHE A 462 18.58 12.48 17.58
N ILE A 463 18.21 12.64 18.85
CA ILE A 463 16.96 12.08 19.39
C ILE A 463 15.75 12.62 18.63
N HIS A 464 15.69 13.93 18.45
CA HIS A 464 14.59 14.59 17.76
C HIS A 464 14.43 14.08 16.33
N LEU A 465 15.52 14.10 15.54
CA LEU A 465 15.50 13.67 14.14
C LEU A 465 15.19 12.17 13.97
N VAL A 466 15.72 11.31 14.86
CA VAL A 466 15.39 9.87 14.85
C VAL A 466 13.89 9.66 15.09
N ASN A 467 13.29 10.38 16.04
CA ASN A 467 11.87 10.26 16.34
C ASN A 467 11.01 10.82 15.19
N GLU A 468 11.40 11.92 14.57
CA GLU A 468 10.66 12.52 13.46
C GLU A 468 10.69 11.68 12.18
N ILE A 469 11.82 11.04 11.86
CA ILE A 469 11.95 10.26 10.62
C ILE A 469 11.29 8.88 10.71
N ILE A 470 11.06 8.35 11.93
CA ILE A 470 10.37 7.06 12.10
C ILE A 470 8.97 7.16 11.48
N GLY A 471 8.64 6.17 10.64
CA GLY A 471 7.37 6.15 9.89
C GLY A 471 7.45 6.79 8.51
N PHE A 472 8.47 7.60 8.20
CA PHE A 472 8.66 8.13 6.85
C PHE A 472 8.92 7.00 5.84
N PRO A 473 8.33 7.07 4.64
CA PRO A 473 8.62 6.11 3.58
C PRO A 473 10.07 6.25 3.10
N ARG A 474 10.73 5.12 2.91
CA ARG A 474 12.09 5.04 2.35
C ARG A 474 12.05 4.73 0.86
N HIS A 475 11.25 3.78 0.46
CA HIS A 475 11.04 3.36 -0.92
C HIS A 475 9.79 2.48 -1.03
N LEU A 476 9.28 2.34 -2.25
CA LEU A 476 8.29 1.34 -2.59
C LEU A 476 8.97 0.00 -2.84
N SER A 477 8.40 -1.07 -2.30
CA SER A 477 8.77 -2.46 -2.58
C SER A 477 7.58 -3.19 -3.16
N GLN A 478 7.79 -4.40 -3.67
CA GLN A 478 6.69 -5.25 -4.13
C GLN A 478 6.00 -5.93 -2.94
N HIS A 479 4.68 -6.03 -3.00
CA HIS A 479 3.92 -6.90 -2.09
C HIS A 479 4.30 -8.36 -2.31
N VAL A 480 4.19 -9.17 -1.28
CA VAL A 480 4.61 -10.58 -1.34
C VAL A 480 3.80 -11.41 -2.35
N GLY A 481 2.58 -11.00 -2.70
CA GLY A 481 1.75 -11.76 -3.62
C GLY A 481 0.45 -11.10 -4.05
N GLY A 482 0.12 -9.88 -3.57
CA GLY A 482 -1.14 -9.19 -3.91
C GLY A 482 -1.12 -8.65 -5.33
N PHE A 483 -1.93 -9.21 -6.22
CA PHE A 483 -2.12 -8.74 -7.58
C PHE A 483 -3.36 -7.85 -7.71
N VAL A 484 -3.22 -6.78 -8.47
CA VAL A 484 -4.34 -6.01 -9.00
C VAL A 484 -4.47 -6.35 -10.48
N ILE A 485 -5.67 -6.75 -10.91
CA ILE A 485 -5.94 -7.22 -12.27
C ILE A 485 -7.17 -6.49 -12.78
N SER A 486 -7.05 -5.71 -13.86
CA SER A 486 -8.14 -4.89 -14.43
C SER A 486 -8.58 -5.36 -15.82
N SER A 487 -9.78 -4.95 -16.24
CA SER A 487 -10.30 -5.17 -17.59
C SER A 487 -9.52 -4.40 -18.65
N GLY A 488 -9.19 -3.14 -18.34
CA GLY A 488 -8.40 -2.23 -19.16
C GLY A 488 -6.98 -2.03 -18.63
N PRO A 489 -6.19 -1.15 -19.25
CA PRO A 489 -4.85 -0.87 -18.80
C PRO A 489 -4.80 -0.29 -17.38
N LEU A 490 -3.99 -0.87 -16.50
CA LEU A 490 -3.84 -0.42 -15.11
C LEU A 490 -3.38 1.04 -15.01
N TYR A 491 -2.58 1.50 -15.98
CA TYR A 491 -2.11 2.89 -15.97
C TYR A 491 -3.21 3.93 -16.16
N GLU A 492 -4.43 3.54 -16.52
CA GLU A 492 -5.57 4.46 -16.46
C GLU A 492 -6.10 4.64 -15.05
N LEU A 493 -5.76 3.72 -14.14
CA LEU A 493 -6.19 3.72 -12.74
C LEU A 493 -5.06 4.17 -11.81
N VAL A 494 -3.86 3.60 -11.99
CA VAL A 494 -2.69 3.84 -11.15
C VAL A 494 -1.41 3.58 -11.95
N PRO A 495 -0.32 4.37 -11.75
CA PRO A 495 0.94 4.11 -12.42
C PRO A 495 1.52 2.73 -12.09
N VAL A 496 2.15 2.14 -13.11
CA VAL A 496 2.85 0.85 -13.00
C VAL A 496 4.35 1.08 -13.20
N GLU A 497 5.18 0.52 -12.32
CA GLU A 497 6.63 0.63 -12.39
C GLU A 497 7.33 -0.74 -12.30
N ASN A 498 8.62 -0.78 -12.61
CA ASN A 498 9.42 -1.99 -12.51
C ASN A 498 9.65 -2.37 -11.04
N ALA A 499 9.46 -3.64 -10.70
CA ALA A 499 9.83 -4.17 -9.40
C ALA A 499 11.36 -4.40 -9.28
N ALA A 500 11.84 -4.67 -8.06
CA ALA A 500 13.24 -5.06 -7.86
C ALA A 500 13.54 -6.46 -8.45
N MET A 501 12.55 -7.36 -8.45
CA MET A 501 12.66 -8.65 -9.09
C MET A 501 12.39 -8.52 -10.59
N HIS A 502 13.25 -9.15 -11.36
CA HIS A 502 13.11 -9.18 -12.82
C HIS A 502 11.73 -9.75 -13.22
N GLU A 503 11.17 -9.24 -14.31
CA GLU A 503 9.88 -9.68 -14.88
C GLU A 503 8.63 -9.39 -14.02
N ARG A 504 8.75 -8.60 -12.94
CA ARG A 504 7.62 -8.16 -12.14
C ARG A 504 7.39 -6.67 -12.26
N THR A 505 6.12 -6.30 -12.14
CA THR A 505 5.67 -4.91 -12.11
C THR A 505 4.91 -4.65 -10.82
N ILE A 506 4.98 -3.42 -10.32
CA ILE A 506 4.23 -2.96 -9.16
C ILE A 506 3.41 -1.72 -9.52
N ILE A 507 2.26 -1.57 -8.90
CA ILE A 507 1.54 -0.29 -8.87
C ILE A 507 2.11 0.58 -7.75
N GLN A 508 1.86 1.90 -7.80
CA GLN A 508 2.38 2.82 -6.77
C GLN A 508 1.58 2.84 -5.46
N TRP A 509 0.47 2.09 -5.36
CA TRP A 509 -0.37 2.04 -4.17
C TRP A 509 -0.15 0.78 -3.34
N ASP A 510 -0.21 0.95 -2.03
CA ASP A 510 -0.13 -0.15 -1.06
C ASP A 510 -1.52 -0.73 -0.74
N LYS A 511 -1.55 -1.74 0.16
CA LYS A 511 -2.80 -2.40 0.56
C LYS A 511 -3.83 -1.41 1.12
N ASP A 512 -3.40 -0.48 1.97
CA ASP A 512 -4.29 0.47 2.66
C ASP A 512 -4.89 1.48 1.65
N ASP A 513 -4.13 1.85 0.62
CA ASP A 513 -4.61 2.69 -0.48
C ASP A 513 -5.69 1.97 -1.30
N LEU A 514 -5.46 0.69 -1.60
CA LEU A 514 -6.43 -0.13 -2.33
C LEU A 514 -7.74 -0.28 -1.53
N GLU A 515 -7.66 -0.56 -0.24
CA GLU A 515 -8.82 -0.64 0.65
C GLU A 515 -9.59 0.69 0.70
N THR A 516 -8.88 1.82 0.82
CA THR A 516 -9.49 3.16 0.85
C THR A 516 -10.29 3.47 -0.41
N LEU A 517 -9.84 2.99 -1.57
CA LEU A 517 -10.49 3.21 -2.87
C LEU A 517 -11.46 2.08 -3.27
N GLY A 518 -11.66 1.07 -2.42
CA GLY A 518 -12.51 -0.08 -2.72
C GLY A 518 -11.97 -0.96 -3.86
N LEU A 519 -10.64 -0.97 -4.05
CA LEU A 519 -9.98 -1.77 -5.08
C LEU A 519 -9.60 -3.14 -4.53
N LEU A 520 -9.85 -4.19 -5.31
CA LEU A 520 -9.57 -5.56 -4.88
C LEU A 520 -8.17 -6.01 -5.31
N LYS A 521 -7.55 -6.77 -4.44
CA LYS A 521 -6.32 -7.51 -4.73
C LYS A 521 -6.56 -9.02 -4.60
N VAL A 522 -5.89 -9.79 -5.42
CA VAL A 522 -5.84 -11.25 -5.34
C VAL A 522 -4.48 -11.66 -4.76
N ASP A 523 -4.48 -12.27 -3.58
CA ASP A 523 -3.25 -12.65 -2.92
C ASP A 523 -2.77 -14.05 -3.34
N VAL A 524 -1.70 -14.08 -4.13
CA VAL A 524 -0.98 -15.29 -4.56
C VAL A 524 0.23 -15.46 -3.64
N LEU A 525 0.03 -16.14 -2.52
CA LEU A 525 1.05 -16.30 -1.48
C LEU A 525 1.83 -17.62 -1.62
N ALA A 526 2.87 -17.81 -0.82
CA ALA A 526 3.68 -19.02 -0.82
C ALA A 526 3.73 -19.67 0.54
N LEU A 527 3.51 -20.99 0.60
CA LEU A 527 3.63 -21.77 1.81
C LEU A 527 4.53 -22.99 1.57
N GLY A 528 5.71 -23.00 2.22
CA GLY A 528 6.67 -24.10 2.10
C GLY A 528 6.13 -25.46 2.53
N MET A 529 5.18 -25.50 3.49
CA MET A 529 4.56 -26.73 3.93
C MET A 529 3.74 -27.40 2.83
N LEU A 530 3.12 -26.65 1.90
CA LEU A 530 2.43 -27.23 0.74
C LEU A 530 3.41 -27.98 -0.19
N SER A 531 4.62 -27.46 -0.38
CA SER A 531 5.68 -28.17 -1.13
C SER A 531 6.08 -29.47 -0.42
N ALA A 532 6.17 -29.47 0.93
CA ALA A 532 6.45 -30.70 1.69
C ALA A 532 5.32 -31.71 1.56
N ILE A 533 4.05 -31.28 1.65
CA ILE A 533 2.87 -32.14 1.48
C ILE A 533 2.84 -32.75 0.07
N ARG A 534 3.08 -31.96 -0.99
CA ARG A 534 3.15 -32.47 -2.35
C ARG A 534 4.21 -33.58 -2.48
N LYS A 535 5.42 -33.33 -1.97
CA LYS A 535 6.49 -34.33 -1.98
C LYS A 535 6.11 -35.61 -1.21
N CYS A 536 5.39 -35.49 -0.09
CA CYS A 536 4.85 -36.62 0.64
C CYS A 536 3.81 -37.40 -0.21
N PHE A 537 2.89 -36.72 -0.88
CA PHE A 537 1.92 -37.34 -1.76
C PHE A 537 2.58 -38.07 -2.94
N ASP A 538 3.61 -37.47 -3.55
CA ASP A 538 4.40 -38.08 -4.63
C ASP A 538 5.11 -39.37 -4.15
N LEU A 539 5.68 -39.34 -2.93
CA LEU A 539 6.31 -40.51 -2.32
C LEU A 539 5.29 -41.62 -2.05
N ILE A 540 4.13 -41.29 -1.48
CA ILE A 540 3.05 -42.25 -1.20
C ILE A 540 2.55 -42.89 -2.50
N LYS A 541 2.36 -42.08 -3.54
CA LYS A 541 1.97 -42.56 -4.87
C LYS A 541 3.01 -43.52 -5.45
N ARG A 542 4.31 -43.18 -5.36
CA ARG A 542 5.42 -43.98 -5.89
C ARG A 542 5.59 -45.28 -5.12
N ILE A 543 5.46 -45.28 -3.80
CA ILE A 543 5.74 -46.44 -2.95
C ILE A 543 4.51 -47.34 -2.83
N HIS A 544 3.32 -46.72 -2.66
CA HIS A 544 2.09 -47.45 -2.35
C HIS A 544 1.06 -47.44 -3.49
N GLY A 545 1.34 -46.81 -4.62
CA GLY A 545 0.43 -46.70 -5.77
C GLY A 545 -0.84 -45.87 -5.49
N ARG A 546 -0.92 -45.21 -4.33
CA ARG A 546 -2.11 -44.45 -3.86
C ARG A 546 -1.94 -42.97 -4.13
N SER A 547 -2.81 -42.40 -4.96
CA SER A 547 -2.90 -40.93 -5.12
C SER A 547 -3.74 -40.32 -4.01
N LEU A 548 -3.27 -39.26 -3.39
CA LEU A 548 -3.96 -38.52 -2.34
C LEU A 548 -4.11 -37.05 -2.72
N THR A 549 -5.21 -36.45 -2.24
CA THR A 549 -5.44 -34.99 -2.30
C THR A 549 -5.69 -34.44 -0.88
N ILE A 550 -5.47 -33.15 -0.67
CA ILE A 550 -5.76 -32.51 0.61
C ILE A 550 -7.25 -32.67 0.96
N ALA A 551 -8.15 -32.50 -0.02
CA ALA A 551 -9.57 -32.63 0.17
C ALA A 551 -10.02 -34.05 0.59
N GLU A 552 -9.34 -35.10 0.11
CA GLU A 552 -9.62 -36.47 0.54
C GLU A 552 -9.19 -36.69 2.00
N ILE A 553 -8.01 -36.16 2.38
CA ILE A 553 -7.54 -36.28 3.76
C ILE A 553 -8.45 -35.52 4.72
N THR A 554 -8.91 -34.32 4.37
CA THR A 554 -9.80 -33.52 5.23
C THR A 554 -11.19 -34.15 5.42
N ARG A 555 -11.61 -35.06 4.54
CA ARG A 555 -12.85 -35.83 4.69
C ARG A 555 -12.71 -37.05 5.65
N LEU A 556 -11.48 -37.47 5.93
CA LEU A 556 -11.26 -38.56 6.87
C LEU A 556 -11.63 -38.11 8.29
N LYS A 557 -12.10 -39.03 9.11
CA LYS A 557 -12.31 -38.77 10.53
C LYS A 557 -10.99 -38.53 11.25
N ASP A 558 -11.04 -37.75 12.30
CA ASP A 558 -9.89 -37.51 13.17
C ASP A 558 -9.34 -38.85 13.70
N ASP A 559 -8.03 -39.08 13.48
CA ASP A 559 -7.37 -40.32 13.90
C ASP A 559 -6.91 -40.21 15.37
N PRO A 560 -7.46 -41.04 16.31
CA PRO A 560 -7.08 -40.98 17.71
C PRO A 560 -5.58 -41.22 17.97
N GLN A 561 -4.90 -41.98 17.13
CA GLN A 561 -3.46 -42.20 17.28
C GLN A 561 -2.65 -40.96 16.99
N VAL A 562 -3.03 -40.21 15.93
CA VAL A 562 -2.44 -38.93 15.58
C VAL A 562 -2.67 -37.92 16.71
N TYR A 563 -3.90 -37.80 17.22
CA TYR A 563 -4.19 -36.91 18.35
C TYR A 563 -3.50 -37.35 19.63
N GLY A 564 -3.35 -38.64 19.87
CA GLY A 564 -2.53 -39.16 20.97
C GLY A 564 -1.07 -38.75 20.91
N MET A 565 -0.47 -38.74 19.73
CA MET A 565 0.87 -38.20 19.51
C MET A 565 0.92 -36.68 19.77
N ILE A 566 -0.04 -35.93 19.26
CA ILE A 566 -0.14 -34.45 19.45
C ILE A 566 -0.28 -34.11 20.95
N GLN A 567 -1.13 -34.84 21.71
CA GLN A 567 -1.34 -34.66 23.15
C GLN A 567 -0.07 -34.88 23.97
N ARG A 568 0.84 -35.73 23.51
CA ARG A 568 2.17 -35.93 24.13
C ARG A 568 3.20 -34.87 23.72
N ALA A 569 2.79 -33.88 22.94
CA ALA A 569 3.68 -32.87 22.37
C ALA A 569 4.83 -33.45 21.50
N ASP A 570 4.64 -34.62 20.92
CA ASP A 570 5.57 -35.21 19.94
C ASP A 570 5.29 -34.59 18.55
N THR A 571 5.58 -33.28 18.44
CA THR A 571 5.16 -32.43 17.29
C THR A 571 6.30 -31.66 16.66
N VAL A 572 7.54 -32.07 16.89
CA VAL A 572 8.71 -31.48 16.19
C VAL A 572 8.60 -31.79 14.68
N GLY A 573 8.72 -30.77 13.85
CA GLY A 573 8.52 -30.88 12.39
C GLY A 573 7.06 -30.87 11.94
N ILE A 574 6.08 -30.72 12.85
CA ILE A 574 4.67 -30.56 12.49
C ILE A 574 4.31 -29.07 12.48
N PHE A 575 3.83 -28.62 11.33
CA PHE A 575 3.56 -27.21 11.06
C PHE A 575 2.64 -26.56 12.11
N GLN A 576 3.04 -25.39 12.57
CA GLN A 576 2.37 -24.52 13.55
C GLN A 576 2.25 -25.04 15.00
N ILE A 577 2.52 -26.29 15.30
CA ILE A 577 2.44 -26.85 16.64
C ILE A 577 3.79 -27.36 17.20
N GLU A 578 4.90 -26.97 16.57
CA GLU A 578 6.27 -27.35 16.97
C GLU A 578 7.00 -26.31 17.85
N SER A 579 6.43 -25.10 18.04
CA SER A 579 7.09 -24.10 18.90
C SER A 579 7.03 -24.48 20.37
N ARG A 580 8.01 -24.03 21.18
CA ARG A 580 8.04 -24.29 22.64
C ARG A 580 6.72 -23.94 23.33
N ALA A 581 6.10 -22.81 22.96
CA ALA A 581 4.83 -22.37 23.51
C ALA A 581 3.69 -23.32 23.15
N GLN A 582 3.60 -23.76 21.90
CA GLN A 582 2.62 -24.71 21.43
C GLN A 582 2.81 -26.08 22.11
N MET A 583 4.05 -26.62 22.06
CA MET A 583 4.37 -27.91 22.65
C MET A 583 4.10 -27.96 24.17
N SER A 584 4.33 -26.86 24.91
CA SER A 584 4.03 -26.79 26.34
C SER A 584 2.54 -26.79 26.65
N MET A 585 1.70 -26.36 25.72
CA MET A 585 0.24 -26.29 25.88
C MET A 585 -0.49 -27.54 25.42
N LEU A 586 0.04 -28.30 24.45
CA LEU A 586 -0.60 -29.52 23.93
C LEU A 586 -0.99 -30.54 25.00
N PRO A 587 -0.14 -30.88 25.99
CA PRO A 587 -0.52 -31.81 27.07
C PRO A 587 -1.59 -31.25 28.00
N ARG A 588 -1.74 -29.94 28.09
CA ARG A 588 -2.76 -29.27 28.92
C ARG A 588 -4.10 -29.20 28.21
N LEU A 589 -4.10 -28.77 26.94
CA LEU A 589 -5.30 -28.67 26.10
C LEU A 589 -5.83 -30.03 25.66
N LYS A 590 -4.95 -31.02 25.48
CA LYS A 590 -5.30 -32.38 25.06
C LYS A 590 -6.28 -32.40 23.88
N PRO A 591 -5.91 -31.82 22.73
CA PRO A 591 -6.80 -31.75 21.57
C PRO A 591 -7.21 -33.15 21.13
N ARG A 592 -8.49 -33.33 20.79
CA ARG A 592 -9.09 -34.59 20.32
C ARG A 592 -9.66 -34.47 18.93
N THR A 593 -9.94 -33.26 18.50
CA THR A 593 -10.53 -32.91 17.20
C THR A 593 -9.74 -31.83 16.51
N TYR A 594 -9.98 -31.66 15.23
CA TYR A 594 -9.41 -30.56 14.45
C TYR A 594 -9.77 -29.18 15.06
N TYR A 595 -10.99 -29.00 15.55
CA TYR A 595 -11.42 -27.75 16.18
C TYR A 595 -10.66 -27.44 17.46
N ASP A 596 -10.29 -28.45 18.26
CA ASP A 596 -9.43 -28.24 19.42
C ASP A 596 -8.05 -27.69 19.04
N LEU A 597 -7.49 -28.11 17.88
CA LEU A 597 -6.25 -27.55 17.36
C LEU A 597 -6.42 -26.11 16.89
N VAL A 598 -7.56 -25.75 16.29
CA VAL A 598 -7.89 -24.37 15.93
C VAL A 598 -7.89 -23.49 17.17
N ILE A 599 -8.55 -23.94 18.25
CA ILE A 599 -8.56 -23.24 19.55
C ILE A 599 -7.14 -23.12 20.11
N GLN A 600 -6.35 -24.19 20.08
CA GLN A 600 -4.95 -24.20 20.54
C GLN A 600 -4.13 -23.10 19.83
N ILE A 601 -4.20 -23.04 18.51
CA ILE A 601 -3.45 -22.08 17.70
C ILE A 601 -3.97 -20.65 17.95
N ALA A 602 -5.26 -20.48 18.21
CA ALA A 602 -5.86 -19.18 18.49
C ALA A 602 -5.47 -18.63 19.88
N ILE A 603 -5.42 -19.49 20.90
CA ILE A 603 -5.12 -19.10 22.28
C ILE A 603 -3.61 -18.90 22.52
N VAL A 604 -2.76 -19.74 21.91
CA VAL A 604 -1.32 -19.66 22.09
C VAL A 604 -0.72 -18.60 21.15
N ARG A 605 -1.11 -17.35 21.38
CA ARG A 605 -0.61 -16.16 20.70
C ARG A 605 -0.19 -15.11 21.73
N PRO A 606 0.71 -14.16 21.38
CA PRO A 606 1.18 -13.14 22.32
C PRO A 606 0.06 -12.37 23.02
N GLY A 607 -0.99 -11.95 22.29
CA GLY A 607 -2.11 -11.20 22.85
C GLY A 607 -2.90 -11.99 23.91
N PRO A 608 -3.48 -13.16 23.60
CA PRO A 608 -4.19 -13.99 24.57
C PRO A 608 -3.34 -14.46 25.77
N ILE A 609 -2.05 -14.75 25.54
CA ILE A 609 -1.13 -15.12 26.63
C ILE A 609 -0.87 -13.92 27.55
N GLN A 610 -0.63 -12.73 26.99
CA GLN A 610 -0.41 -11.49 27.77
C GLN A 610 -1.68 -11.04 28.50
N GLY A 611 -2.86 -11.30 27.94
CA GLY A 611 -4.16 -11.00 28.53
C GLY A 611 -4.65 -12.05 29.52
N ASP A 612 -3.82 -13.05 29.88
CA ASP A 612 -4.13 -14.17 30.80
C ASP A 612 -5.43 -14.94 30.46
N MET A 613 -5.77 -15.01 29.16
CA MET A 613 -7.02 -15.65 28.68
C MET A 613 -6.96 -17.19 28.67
N VAL A 614 -5.76 -17.76 28.75
CA VAL A 614 -5.54 -19.22 28.64
C VAL A 614 -6.09 -19.95 29.88
N HIS A 615 -5.81 -19.44 31.07
CA HIS A 615 -6.25 -20.07 32.33
C HIS A 615 -7.78 -20.08 32.51
N PRO A 616 -8.50 -18.98 32.30
CA PRO A 616 -9.96 -18.97 32.34
C PRO A 616 -10.59 -19.93 31.32
N PHE A 617 -10.07 -19.99 30.10
CA PHE A 617 -10.56 -20.92 29.09
C PHE A 617 -10.44 -22.38 29.55
N LEU A 618 -9.27 -22.80 30.05
CA LEU A 618 -9.05 -24.16 30.53
C LEU A 618 -9.97 -24.50 31.69
N LYS A 619 -10.13 -23.61 32.68
CA LYS A 619 -11.00 -23.81 33.84
C LYS A 619 -12.47 -23.98 33.47
N ARG A 620 -12.97 -23.14 32.53
CA ARG A 620 -14.35 -23.24 32.03
C ARG A 620 -14.57 -24.52 31.23
N ARG A 621 -13.63 -24.88 30.37
CA ARG A 621 -13.69 -26.13 29.61
C ARG A 621 -13.70 -27.37 30.53
N ASP A 622 -12.88 -27.33 31.57
CA ASP A 622 -12.76 -28.45 32.53
C ASP A 622 -13.87 -28.42 33.59
N GLY A 623 -14.85 -27.47 33.49
CA GLY A 623 -15.98 -27.36 34.42
C GLY A 623 -15.64 -26.83 35.82
N ILE A 624 -14.44 -26.27 35.99
CA ILE A 624 -13.97 -25.69 37.26
C ILE A 624 -14.61 -24.31 37.50
N GLU A 625 -14.81 -23.55 36.44
CA GLU A 625 -15.51 -22.26 36.45
C GLU A 625 -16.76 -22.34 35.56
N PRO A 626 -17.90 -21.77 35.97
CA PRO A 626 -19.08 -21.71 35.12
C PRO A 626 -18.84 -20.75 33.95
N ILE A 627 -19.44 -21.06 32.79
CA ILE A 627 -19.47 -20.13 31.66
C ILE A 627 -20.48 -19.04 32.03
N SER A 628 -20.06 -17.79 31.97
CA SER A 628 -20.91 -16.61 32.18
C SER A 628 -20.83 -15.70 31.00
N TYR A 629 -21.95 -15.15 30.56
CA TYR A 629 -22.06 -14.20 29.47
C TYR A 629 -22.40 -12.80 30.00
N PRO A 630 -21.92 -11.72 29.37
CA PRO A 630 -22.21 -10.33 29.78
C PRO A 630 -23.70 -9.98 29.66
N SER A 631 -24.42 -10.62 28.75
CA SER A 631 -25.87 -10.46 28.53
C SER A 631 -26.44 -11.69 27.85
N ASN A 632 -27.78 -11.86 27.91
CA ASN A 632 -28.48 -12.93 27.22
C ASN A 632 -28.33 -12.90 25.71
N ASP A 633 -28.13 -11.70 25.14
CA ASP A 633 -27.89 -11.51 23.67
C ASP A 633 -26.52 -12.04 23.23
N VAL A 634 -25.57 -12.16 24.16
CA VAL A 634 -24.24 -12.74 23.91
C VAL A 634 -24.24 -14.25 24.15
N GLU A 635 -25.20 -14.76 24.91
CA GLU A 635 -25.39 -16.21 25.16
C GLU A 635 -26.09 -16.88 23.99
N SER A 636 -27.03 -16.18 23.31
CA SER A 636 -27.79 -16.66 22.14
C SER A 636 -26.94 -16.68 20.89
#